data_d7897fd48d2b018dd699378da3a6d945
#
_entry.id   d7897fd48d2b018dd699378da3a6d945
#
_cell.length_a   1.000
_cell.length_b   1.000
_cell.length_c   1.000
_cell.angle_alpha   90.00
_cell.angle_beta   90.00
_cell.angle_gamma   90.00
#
_symmetry.space_group_name_H-M   'P 1'
#
loop_
_entity.id
_entity.type
_entity.pdbx_description
1 polymer ?
#
loop_
_entity_poly.entity_id
_entity_poly.type
_entity_poly.pdbx_seq_one_letter_code
_entity_poly.pdbx_strand_id
1 'polypeptide(L)'
;MSYVNKSLQKKDAMALVTGKPVYTDDLAPKDCLIIKILRSPYANAWVEEIKTDTAMKVEGMALILTWKDVPKRRFASAGQTYPEFSPYDRMILDQHLRFVGDAVAIVAGETEAAVDLAMKRIKVKYRVETPVLDMHTAKDNPVLVHPEEDWESKFPVGADNKRNLAAKGHEEMGDIDKVLSECKYTVDEVYHTKADQQCMMETFRTYCTKDYFGRLNVISSTQVPFHLRRILGNALGIPSSRIRVIKPRIGGGFGAKQTEVCEIYPAIVTWMTGRPSKIVYSRYESLICASPRHEMEVHVKVGADENGIVKGIKVEALSNAGAYGDHSPTTIGLTGHKAIALYRNLDAYAFDYEVVYTNVQASGAYRGYGATQGIYAVESAVNELAHKMNMDPARIRELNMPIEGEPMYDYDGNLTHTASCTMDRCLARAKEMIGWDEKYPCRDMGNGKVRGVGLAMAMQGSSIANVDVGGATLKLNEDASYTLSLGCADMGTGCDTILSQMAADCLETEFENIVAFGVDTDVSPYDSGSYASATTYATGNAVINACNELKKRIIRLGAEMLGVSPEEADFDGKKVYAGEKEVSLQDVAYKGTCGNTLEMQVTASYSSQISPPPYMVGAAEVEIDKETGNIDLIDYVAVVDCGTPINPNLARVQTEGGVAQGIGMALMENVQYSKEGKIRENSFMQYKIPSREDIGNIRVEFESSYEKSGPFGAKSIGELVIDTPCPAIADAVYNASGVRVRELPITSEKIAMGILKKELEK
;
A
#
# COMPACT_ATOMS: atom_id res chain seq x y z
N MET A 1 23.68 -13.03 21.44
CA MET A 1 22.90 -11.81 21.80
C MET A 1 21.63 -11.87 20.96
N SER A 2 20.49 -11.46 21.45
CA SER A 2 19.28 -11.41 20.62
C SER A 2 19.04 -9.97 20.17
N TYR A 3 18.79 -9.77 18.87
CA TYR A 3 18.51 -8.48 18.24
C TYR A 3 17.03 -8.32 17.88
N VAL A 4 16.31 -9.43 17.69
CA VAL A 4 14.86 -9.42 17.48
C VAL A 4 14.17 -8.90 18.74
N ASN A 5 13.10 -8.13 18.56
CA ASN A 5 12.38 -7.41 19.60
C ASN A 5 13.23 -6.34 20.34
N LYS A 6 14.21 -5.77 19.65
CA LYS A 6 14.99 -4.62 20.14
C LYS A 6 14.92 -3.44 19.20
N SER A 7 14.84 -2.25 19.78
CA SER A 7 14.82 -0.97 19.05
C SER A 7 16.22 -0.57 18.61
N LEU A 8 16.70 -1.14 17.51
CA LEU A 8 17.95 -0.74 16.89
C LEU A 8 17.77 0.45 15.95
N GLN A 9 18.83 1.24 15.79
CA GLN A 9 18.89 2.33 14.83
C GLN A 9 18.86 1.77 13.40
N LYS A 10 18.17 2.46 12.47
CA LYS A 10 18.18 2.09 11.05
C LYS A 10 19.61 2.08 10.49
N LYS A 11 19.94 1.07 9.68
CA LYS A 11 21.27 0.95 9.04
C LYS A 11 21.68 2.17 8.21
N ASP A 12 20.69 2.85 7.60
CA ASP A 12 20.91 4.03 6.76
C ASP A 12 20.69 5.37 7.49
N ALA A 13 20.39 5.36 8.79
CA ALA A 13 20.02 6.57 9.53
C ALA A 13 21.04 7.70 9.39
N MET A 14 22.34 7.39 9.51
CA MET A 14 23.40 8.39 9.41
C MET A 14 23.51 8.98 7.99
N ALA A 15 23.30 8.17 6.95
CA ALA A 15 23.29 8.68 5.58
C ALA A 15 22.13 9.65 5.34
N LEU A 16 20.94 9.33 5.87
CA LEU A 16 19.75 10.17 5.73
C LEU A 16 19.87 11.49 6.49
N VAL A 17 20.24 11.46 7.78
CA VAL A 17 20.32 12.67 8.61
C VAL A 17 21.50 13.60 8.25
N THR A 18 22.53 13.07 7.59
CA THR A 18 23.67 13.88 7.11
C THR A 18 23.54 14.30 5.65
N GLY A 19 22.40 14.02 5.00
CA GLY A 19 22.11 14.46 3.63
C GLY A 19 23.02 13.84 2.57
N LYS A 20 23.39 12.55 2.72
CA LYS A 20 24.12 11.85 1.67
C LYS A 20 23.27 11.71 0.41
N PRO A 21 23.85 11.79 -0.81
CA PRO A 21 23.11 11.59 -2.06
C PRO A 21 22.74 10.12 -2.23
N VAL A 22 21.49 9.77 -1.92
CA VAL A 22 21.02 8.37 -1.89
C VAL A 22 19.71 8.16 -2.67
N TYR A 23 19.02 9.23 -3.04
CA TYR A 23 17.76 9.17 -3.77
C TYR A 23 17.97 9.19 -5.30
N THR A 24 16.96 8.81 -6.05
CA THR A 24 17.03 8.65 -7.51
C THR A 24 17.63 9.86 -8.23
N ASP A 25 17.17 11.08 -7.92
CA ASP A 25 17.65 12.28 -8.63
C ASP A 25 19.08 12.68 -8.22
N ASP A 26 19.50 12.34 -7.02
CA ASP A 26 20.88 12.57 -6.55
C ASP A 26 21.90 11.78 -7.36
N LEU A 27 21.49 10.62 -7.88
CA LEU A 27 22.34 9.67 -8.59
C LEU A 27 22.31 9.85 -10.11
N ALA A 28 21.41 10.70 -10.62
CA ALA A 28 21.24 10.89 -12.05
C ALA A 28 22.47 11.57 -12.69
N PRO A 29 22.97 11.08 -13.85
CA PRO A 29 24.03 11.74 -14.60
C PRO A 29 23.67 13.19 -14.93
N LYS A 30 24.67 14.10 -14.88
CA LYS A 30 24.46 15.53 -15.13
C LYS A 30 24.10 15.85 -16.59
N ASP A 31 24.45 14.98 -17.51
CA ASP A 31 24.19 15.09 -18.96
C ASP A 31 22.91 14.37 -19.42
N CYS A 32 22.03 13.99 -18.48
CA CYS A 32 20.72 13.44 -18.80
C CYS A 32 19.90 14.41 -19.66
N LEU A 33 19.24 13.87 -20.68
CA LEU A 33 18.10 14.55 -21.30
C LEU A 33 17.00 14.76 -20.25
N ILE A 34 16.48 15.96 -20.18
CA ILE A 34 15.35 16.31 -19.33
C ILE A 34 14.06 16.01 -20.09
N ILE A 35 13.17 15.27 -19.44
CA ILE A 35 11.87 14.88 -20.02
C ILE A 35 10.76 15.63 -19.28
N LYS A 36 9.83 16.19 -20.07
CA LYS A 36 8.52 16.65 -19.60
C LYS A 36 7.40 16.06 -20.47
N ILE A 37 6.24 15.93 -19.89
CA ILE A 37 5.07 15.36 -20.60
C ILE A 37 4.11 16.49 -20.94
N LEU A 38 3.77 16.62 -22.22
CA LEU A 38 2.63 17.43 -22.62
C LEU A 38 1.35 16.69 -22.23
N ARG A 39 0.48 17.34 -21.46
CA ARG A 39 -0.68 16.70 -20.85
C ARG A 39 -1.98 17.23 -21.43
N SER A 40 -3.00 16.37 -21.43
CA SER A 40 -4.36 16.70 -21.87
C SER A 40 -4.98 17.77 -20.98
N PRO A 41 -5.54 18.84 -21.58
CA PRO A 41 -6.39 19.77 -20.86
C PRO A 41 -7.86 19.33 -20.77
N TYR A 42 -8.21 18.19 -21.38
CA TYR A 42 -9.56 17.67 -21.50
C TYR A 42 -9.69 16.30 -20.84
N ALA A 43 -10.87 16.04 -20.29
CA ALA A 43 -11.19 14.77 -19.63
C ALA A 43 -11.51 13.65 -20.63
N ASN A 44 -12.06 13.98 -21.79
CA ASN A 44 -12.36 13.03 -22.87
C ASN A 44 -12.11 13.71 -24.21
N ALA A 45 -11.07 13.31 -24.92
CA ALA A 45 -10.73 13.91 -26.20
C ALA A 45 -9.89 12.99 -27.08
N TRP A 46 -10.01 13.17 -28.39
CA TRP A 46 -9.15 12.54 -29.39
C TRP A 46 -8.17 13.56 -29.96
N VAL A 47 -6.89 13.19 -30.07
CA VAL A 47 -5.90 14.01 -30.75
C VAL A 47 -6.06 13.80 -32.25
N GLU A 48 -6.64 14.79 -32.95
CA GLU A 48 -6.78 14.75 -34.42
C GLU A 48 -5.47 15.07 -35.13
N GLU A 49 -4.75 16.08 -34.65
CA GLU A 49 -3.49 16.53 -35.22
C GLU A 49 -2.56 17.04 -34.12
N ILE A 50 -1.27 16.74 -34.23
CA ILE A 50 -0.22 17.31 -33.41
C ILE A 50 0.93 17.79 -34.28
N LYS A 51 1.35 19.05 -34.15
CA LYS A 51 2.44 19.68 -34.91
C LYS A 51 3.61 19.93 -33.99
N THR A 52 4.73 19.25 -34.27
CA THR A 52 5.96 19.29 -33.46
C THR A 52 7.14 19.94 -34.17
N ASP A 53 7.04 20.25 -35.49
CA ASP A 53 8.15 20.73 -36.32
C ASP A 53 8.81 21.99 -35.78
N THR A 54 8.03 22.95 -35.29
CA THR A 54 8.54 24.21 -34.73
C THR A 54 9.13 24.02 -33.32
N ALA A 55 8.64 23.05 -32.59
CA ALA A 55 9.17 22.67 -31.28
C ALA A 55 10.52 21.96 -31.40
N MET A 56 10.67 21.04 -32.38
CA MET A 56 11.94 20.37 -32.66
C MET A 56 13.05 21.30 -33.12
N LYS A 57 12.74 22.50 -33.61
CA LYS A 57 13.76 23.52 -34.02
C LYS A 57 14.26 24.36 -32.82
N VAL A 58 13.78 24.12 -31.60
CA VAL A 58 14.34 24.75 -30.40
C VAL A 58 15.73 24.17 -30.15
N GLU A 59 16.71 25.03 -29.95
CA GLU A 59 18.09 24.61 -29.66
C GLU A 59 18.12 23.78 -28.37
N GLY A 60 18.85 22.66 -28.39
CA GLY A 60 18.93 21.70 -27.29
C GLY A 60 17.80 20.67 -27.25
N MET A 61 16.89 20.67 -28.22
CA MET A 61 15.90 19.57 -28.33
C MET A 61 16.52 18.29 -28.91
N ALA A 62 16.22 17.17 -28.29
CA ALA A 62 16.68 15.84 -28.69
C ALA A 62 15.57 15.01 -29.35
N LEU A 63 14.35 15.02 -28.79
CA LEU A 63 13.28 14.13 -29.23
C LEU A 63 11.90 14.66 -28.78
N ILE A 64 10.90 14.52 -29.66
CA ILE A 64 9.48 14.64 -29.28
C ILE A 64 8.77 13.40 -29.80
N LEU A 65 8.11 12.65 -28.93
CA LEU A 65 7.33 11.46 -29.27
C LEU A 65 5.84 11.72 -29.09
N THR A 66 5.06 11.23 -30.02
CA THR A 66 3.59 11.22 -30.02
C THR A 66 3.07 9.78 -30.08
N TRP A 67 1.77 9.57 -30.02
CA TRP A 67 1.19 8.23 -30.19
C TRP A 67 1.60 7.54 -31.51
N LYS A 68 2.11 8.26 -32.48
CA LYS A 68 2.56 7.70 -33.78
C LYS A 68 3.94 7.06 -33.69
N ASP A 69 4.73 7.48 -32.71
CA ASP A 69 6.15 7.21 -32.60
C ASP A 69 6.49 6.12 -31.57
N VAL A 70 5.49 5.68 -30.80
CA VAL A 70 5.65 4.69 -29.72
C VAL A 70 5.03 3.34 -30.10
N PRO A 71 5.43 2.23 -29.46
CA PRO A 71 4.81 0.93 -29.68
C PRO A 71 3.30 0.96 -29.41
N LYS A 72 2.52 0.42 -30.34
CA LYS A 72 1.06 0.29 -30.23
C LYS A 72 0.70 -1.02 -29.52
N ARG A 73 0.93 -1.06 -28.23
CA ARG A 73 0.67 -2.24 -27.41
C ARG A 73 0.01 -1.81 -26.12
N ARG A 74 -1.08 -2.50 -25.78
CA ARG A 74 -1.70 -2.31 -24.47
C ARG A 74 -0.94 -3.12 -23.43
N PHE A 75 -0.86 -2.57 -22.23
CA PHE A 75 -0.26 -3.21 -21.06
C PHE A 75 -1.04 -2.85 -19.80
N ALA A 76 -0.91 -3.67 -18.76
CA ALA A 76 -1.35 -3.32 -17.41
C ALA A 76 -0.20 -2.62 -16.70
N SER A 77 -0.44 -1.42 -16.15
CA SER A 77 0.58 -0.66 -15.41
C SER A 77 0.74 -1.11 -13.96
N ALA A 78 -0.18 -1.95 -13.50
CA ALA A 78 -0.20 -2.57 -12.18
C ALA A 78 -0.31 -4.09 -12.32
N GLY A 79 0.10 -4.83 -11.29
CA GLY A 79 -0.09 -6.27 -11.28
C GLY A 79 0.86 -7.00 -10.36
N GLN A 80 0.27 -7.84 -9.52
CA GLN A 80 0.99 -8.69 -8.57
C GLN A 80 1.30 -10.07 -9.14
N THR A 81 0.59 -10.50 -10.20
CA THR A 81 0.76 -11.79 -10.87
C THR A 81 1.26 -11.64 -12.30
N TYR A 82 1.42 -12.74 -12.99
CA TYR A 82 1.56 -12.79 -14.44
C TYR A 82 0.75 -13.99 -14.97
N PRO A 83 -0.21 -13.77 -15.90
CA PRO A 83 -0.71 -12.45 -16.34
C PRO A 83 -1.20 -11.58 -15.18
N GLU A 84 -1.30 -10.27 -15.39
CA GLU A 84 -1.79 -9.31 -14.40
C GLU A 84 -3.33 -9.44 -14.23
N PHE A 85 -3.82 -9.32 -12.98
CA PHE A 85 -5.27 -9.22 -12.70
C PHE A 85 -5.88 -7.94 -13.25
N SER A 86 -5.07 -6.90 -13.38
CA SER A 86 -5.48 -5.60 -13.91
C SER A 86 -5.80 -5.67 -15.40
N PRO A 87 -6.77 -4.90 -15.91
CA PRO A 87 -7.02 -4.79 -17.33
C PRO A 87 -5.81 -4.28 -18.11
N TYR A 88 -5.66 -4.74 -19.35
CA TYR A 88 -4.66 -4.27 -20.32
C TYR A 88 -5.27 -3.10 -21.09
N ASP A 89 -5.30 -1.94 -20.48
CA ASP A 89 -6.04 -0.76 -20.95
C ASP A 89 -5.15 0.45 -21.24
N ARG A 90 -3.85 0.42 -20.85
CA ARG A 90 -2.89 1.51 -21.07
C ARG A 90 -2.05 1.31 -22.32
N MET A 91 -1.66 2.44 -22.94
CA MET A 91 -0.57 2.55 -23.91
C MET A 91 0.46 3.55 -23.41
N ILE A 92 1.70 3.54 -23.96
CA ILE A 92 2.73 4.55 -23.63
C ILE A 92 2.23 5.96 -23.92
N LEU A 93 1.63 6.16 -25.09
CA LEU A 93 0.87 7.34 -25.50
C LEU A 93 -0.30 6.84 -26.34
N ASP A 94 -1.49 7.36 -26.08
CA ASP A 94 -2.71 7.04 -26.83
C ASP A 94 -3.21 8.27 -27.60
N GLN A 95 -3.94 8.04 -28.66
CA GLN A 95 -4.66 9.07 -29.40
C GLN A 95 -5.92 9.51 -28.65
N HIS A 96 -6.56 8.59 -27.92
CA HIS A 96 -7.69 8.84 -27.03
C HIS A 96 -7.19 9.20 -25.63
N LEU A 97 -7.51 10.39 -25.18
CA LEU A 97 -7.15 10.95 -23.88
C LEU A 97 -8.36 10.83 -22.95
N ARG A 98 -8.17 10.25 -21.77
CA ARG A 98 -9.27 9.80 -20.91
C ARG A 98 -9.44 10.58 -19.63
N PHE A 99 -8.49 11.45 -19.28
CA PHE A 99 -8.61 12.34 -18.11
C PHE A 99 -7.79 13.62 -18.31
N VAL A 100 -8.09 14.67 -17.54
CA VAL A 100 -7.27 15.89 -17.51
C VAL A 100 -5.94 15.59 -16.83
N GLY A 101 -4.86 15.61 -17.60
CA GLY A 101 -3.52 15.19 -17.14
C GLY A 101 -2.96 13.99 -17.88
N ASP A 102 -3.76 13.32 -18.71
CA ASP A 102 -3.31 12.20 -19.54
C ASP A 102 -2.20 12.60 -20.52
N ALA A 103 -1.30 11.67 -20.85
CA ALA A 103 -0.10 11.97 -21.61
C ALA A 103 -0.39 12.13 -23.09
N VAL A 104 -0.04 13.28 -23.67
CA VAL A 104 -0.22 13.62 -25.10
C VAL A 104 1.07 13.45 -25.90
N ALA A 105 2.21 13.88 -25.34
CA ALA A 105 3.52 13.77 -25.99
C ALA A 105 4.64 13.74 -24.94
N ILE A 106 5.71 13.03 -25.27
CA ILE A 106 6.98 12.99 -24.51
C ILE A 106 7.92 14.01 -25.14
N VAL A 107 8.42 14.97 -24.39
CA VAL A 107 9.30 16.04 -24.85
C VAL A 107 10.63 15.95 -24.13
N ALA A 108 11.74 15.68 -24.87
CA ALA A 108 13.06 15.48 -24.32
C ALA A 108 14.09 16.43 -24.91
N GLY A 109 14.86 17.08 -24.05
CA GLY A 109 15.90 18.04 -24.45
C GLY A 109 17.04 18.14 -23.43
N GLU A 110 18.06 18.88 -23.75
CA GLU A 110 19.30 18.99 -22.96
C GLU A 110 19.12 19.87 -21.70
N THR A 111 18.16 20.79 -21.74
CA THR A 111 17.88 21.68 -20.63
C THR A 111 16.38 21.82 -20.39
N GLU A 112 16.02 22.11 -19.16
CA GLU A 112 14.63 22.35 -18.79
C GLU A 112 14.03 23.54 -19.57
N ALA A 113 14.81 24.60 -19.77
CA ALA A 113 14.39 25.78 -20.53
C ALA A 113 14.09 25.45 -22.01
N ALA A 114 14.90 24.61 -22.64
CA ALA A 114 14.67 24.16 -24.03
C ALA A 114 13.38 23.33 -24.12
N VAL A 115 13.15 22.41 -23.18
CA VAL A 115 11.95 21.57 -23.13
C VAL A 115 10.70 22.43 -22.90
N ASP A 116 10.73 23.38 -21.96
CA ASP A 116 9.61 24.27 -21.69
C ASP A 116 9.26 25.17 -22.89
N LEU A 117 10.27 25.66 -23.60
CA LEU A 117 10.06 26.46 -24.81
C LEU A 117 9.47 25.59 -25.94
N ALA A 118 9.96 24.34 -26.09
CA ALA A 118 9.45 23.42 -27.09
C ALA A 118 7.98 23.05 -26.80
N MET A 119 7.63 22.75 -25.56
CA MET A 119 6.26 22.45 -25.15
C MET A 119 5.27 23.57 -25.53
N LYS A 120 5.66 24.84 -25.33
CA LYS A 120 4.84 26.00 -25.73
C LYS A 120 4.65 26.14 -27.25
N ARG A 121 5.54 25.52 -28.08
CA ARG A 121 5.48 25.55 -29.53
C ARG A 121 4.75 24.37 -30.15
N ILE A 122 4.46 23.31 -29.39
CA ILE A 122 3.62 22.21 -29.84
C ILE A 122 2.20 22.70 -29.98
N LYS A 123 1.57 22.38 -31.14
CA LYS A 123 0.17 22.69 -31.40
C LYS A 123 -0.60 21.41 -31.53
N VAL A 124 -1.65 21.25 -30.75
CA VAL A 124 -2.53 20.07 -30.76
C VAL A 124 -3.94 20.50 -31.14
N LYS A 125 -4.53 19.77 -32.06
CA LYS A 125 -5.94 19.88 -32.40
C LYS A 125 -6.69 18.71 -31.76
N TYR A 126 -7.62 19.02 -30.89
CA TYR A 126 -8.43 18.03 -30.17
C TYR A 126 -9.85 17.98 -30.74
N ARG A 127 -10.43 16.79 -30.81
CA ARG A 127 -11.86 16.57 -30.88
C ARG A 127 -12.32 16.22 -29.48
N VAL A 128 -12.98 17.15 -28.83
CA VAL A 128 -13.43 17.01 -27.44
C VAL A 128 -14.78 16.31 -27.43
N GLU A 129 -14.94 15.34 -26.54
CA GLU A 129 -16.16 14.57 -26.33
C GLU A 129 -16.71 14.79 -24.91
N THR A 130 -17.96 14.40 -24.68
CA THR A 130 -18.58 14.46 -23.36
C THR A 130 -17.88 13.47 -22.42
N PRO A 131 -17.39 13.89 -21.24
CA PRO A 131 -16.79 12.97 -20.28
C PRO A 131 -17.87 12.31 -19.40
N VAL A 132 -17.57 11.11 -18.92
CA VAL A 132 -18.26 10.41 -17.85
C VAL A 132 -17.50 10.67 -16.55
N LEU A 133 -18.03 11.50 -15.66
CA LEU A 133 -17.34 11.94 -14.45
C LEU A 133 -17.91 11.36 -13.15
N ASP A 134 -19.16 10.91 -13.18
CA ASP A 134 -19.90 10.39 -12.04
C ASP A 134 -19.96 8.87 -12.09
N MET A 135 -19.44 8.20 -11.05
CA MET A 135 -19.41 6.74 -10.95
C MET A 135 -20.82 6.11 -10.95
N HIS A 136 -21.84 6.81 -10.45
CA HIS A 136 -23.22 6.31 -10.41
C HIS A 136 -23.88 6.24 -11.80
N THR A 137 -23.38 7.03 -12.75
CA THR A 137 -23.90 7.08 -14.13
C THR A 137 -22.96 6.44 -15.14
N ALA A 138 -21.83 5.88 -14.67
CA ALA A 138 -20.78 5.36 -15.55
C ALA A 138 -21.12 3.99 -16.15
N LYS A 139 -21.68 3.09 -15.34
CA LYS A 139 -22.09 1.76 -15.79
C LYS A 139 -23.18 1.88 -16.84
N ASP A 140 -23.01 1.11 -17.93
CA ASP A 140 -23.95 1.10 -19.07
C ASP A 140 -24.18 2.49 -19.73
N ASN A 141 -23.26 3.44 -19.49
CA ASN A 141 -23.30 4.74 -20.15
C ASN A 141 -23.03 4.59 -21.66
N PRO A 142 -23.75 5.32 -22.53
CA PRO A 142 -23.49 5.28 -23.97
C PRO A 142 -22.09 5.80 -24.35
N VAL A 143 -21.47 6.64 -23.52
CA VAL A 143 -20.08 7.08 -23.67
C VAL A 143 -19.17 6.08 -22.98
N LEU A 144 -18.32 5.42 -23.77
CA LEU A 144 -17.36 4.44 -23.26
C LEU A 144 -16.01 5.10 -23.02
N VAL A 145 -15.44 4.83 -21.83
CA VAL A 145 -14.08 5.27 -21.49
C VAL A 145 -13.05 4.46 -22.28
N HIS A 146 -13.32 3.18 -22.51
CA HIS A 146 -12.51 2.27 -23.33
C HIS A 146 -13.36 1.65 -24.46
N PRO A 147 -13.57 2.36 -25.57
CA PRO A 147 -14.34 1.83 -26.72
C PRO A 147 -13.55 0.83 -27.57
N GLU A 148 -12.25 0.69 -27.36
CA GLU A 148 -11.33 -0.05 -28.20
C GLU A 148 -11.57 -1.56 -28.14
N GLU A 149 -11.38 -2.21 -29.31
CA GLU A 149 -11.57 -3.67 -29.42
C GLU A 149 -10.35 -4.47 -28.92
N ASP A 150 -9.17 -3.83 -28.86
CA ASP A 150 -7.92 -4.42 -28.35
C ASP A 150 -7.74 -4.28 -26.82
N TRP A 151 -8.74 -3.74 -26.13
CA TRP A 151 -8.84 -3.82 -24.67
C TRP A 151 -9.07 -5.27 -24.23
N GLU A 152 -8.39 -5.72 -23.20
CA GLU A 152 -8.57 -7.08 -22.67
C GLU A 152 -8.41 -7.14 -21.13
N SER A 153 -9.11 -8.09 -20.52
CA SER A 153 -8.85 -8.57 -19.16
C SER A 153 -8.49 -10.05 -19.26
N LYS A 154 -7.35 -10.46 -18.72
CA LYS A 154 -6.85 -11.84 -18.82
C LYS A 154 -7.40 -12.75 -17.72
N PHE A 155 -8.01 -12.17 -16.70
CA PHE A 155 -8.65 -12.89 -15.61
C PHE A 155 -10.16 -12.63 -15.59
N PRO A 156 -10.96 -13.58 -15.09
CA PRO A 156 -12.41 -13.45 -14.99
C PRO A 156 -12.83 -12.57 -13.77
N VAL A 157 -12.35 -11.33 -13.75
CA VAL A 157 -12.68 -10.34 -12.70
C VAL A 157 -14.00 -9.61 -12.94
N GLY A 158 -14.83 -10.07 -13.87
CA GLY A 158 -16.11 -9.44 -14.23
C GLY A 158 -15.97 -8.11 -14.97
N ALA A 159 -14.79 -7.86 -15.56
CA ALA A 159 -14.51 -6.65 -16.33
C ALA A 159 -15.22 -6.69 -17.70
N ASP A 160 -15.77 -5.54 -18.12
CA ASP A 160 -16.46 -5.37 -19.41
C ASP A 160 -16.37 -3.90 -19.85
N ASN A 161 -15.45 -3.60 -20.79
CA ASN A 161 -15.24 -2.23 -21.26
C ASN A 161 -16.47 -1.66 -22.00
N LYS A 162 -17.33 -2.51 -22.57
CA LYS A 162 -18.57 -2.08 -23.27
C LYS A 162 -19.66 -1.64 -22.29
N ARG A 163 -19.46 -1.89 -21.01
CA ARG A 163 -20.32 -1.46 -19.92
C ARG A 163 -19.65 -0.48 -18.97
N ASN A 164 -18.45 -0.01 -19.30
CA ASN A 164 -17.58 0.76 -18.40
C ASN A 164 -17.29 0.05 -17.06
N LEU A 165 -17.15 -1.29 -17.05
CA LEU A 165 -16.80 -2.07 -15.87
C LEU A 165 -15.32 -2.48 -15.90
N ALA A 166 -14.58 -2.14 -14.86
CA ALA A 166 -13.21 -2.60 -14.61
C ALA A 166 -13.17 -3.90 -13.79
N ALA A 167 -14.16 -4.11 -12.94
CA ALA A 167 -14.37 -5.37 -12.20
C ALA A 167 -15.82 -5.48 -11.71
N LYS A 168 -16.25 -6.73 -11.44
CA LYS A 168 -17.51 -7.05 -10.79
C LYS A 168 -17.42 -8.43 -10.16
N GLY A 169 -18.00 -8.61 -8.99
CA GLY A 169 -18.07 -9.92 -8.34
C GLY A 169 -19.20 -10.01 -7.33
N HIS A 170 -19.45 -11.24 -6.91
CA HIS A 170 -20.41 -11.62 -5.89
C HIS A 170 -19.84 -12.80 -5.09
N GLU A 171 -19.95 -12.73 -3.78
CA GLU A 171 -19.56 -13.77 -2.85
C GLU A 171 -20.62 -13.87 -1.77
N GLU A 172 -20.97 -15.07 -1.35
CA GLU A 172 -21.98 -15.28 -0.31
C GLU A 172 -21.74 -16.57 0.49
N MET A 173 -22.19 -16.55 1.72
CA MET A 173 -22.30 -17.71 2.59
C MET A 173 -23.66 -17.68 3.29
N GLY A 174 -24.40 -18.77 3.23
CA GLY A 174 -25.73 -18.88 3.84
C GLY A 174 -26.79 -18.05 3.10
N ASP A 175 -27.96 -17.92 3.70
CA ASP A 175 -29.09 -17.11 3.18
C ASP A 175 -29.14 -15.79 3.95
N ILE A 176 -28.44 -14.78 3.42
CA ILE A 176 -28.27 -13.48 4.10
C ILE A 176 -29.59 -12.75 4.30
N ASP A 177 -30.49 -12.78 3.32
CA ASP A 177 -31.76 -12.07 3.41
C ASP A 177 -32.66 -12.69 4.47
N LYS A 178 -32.68 -14.02 4.57
CA LYS A 178 -33.37 -14.73 5.66
C LYS A 178 -32.78 -14.36 7.03
N VAL A 179 -31.47 -14.49 7.18
CA VAL A 179 -30.79 -14.21 8.46
C VAL A 179 -31.06 -12.78 8.91
N LEU A 180 -30.92 -11.79 8.01
CA LEU A 180 -31.19 -10.40 8.35
C LEU A 180 -32.68 -10.14 8.70
N SER A 181 -33.62 -10.85 8.07
CA SER A 181 -35.05 -10.73 8.41
C SER A 181 -35.41 -11.29 9.79
N GLU A 182 -34.62 -12.23 10.30
CA GLU A 182 -34.80 -12.86 11.60
C GLU A 182 -34.06 -12.10 12.73
N CYS A 183 -33.17 -11.17 12.39
CA CYS A 183 -32.44 -10.37 13.35
C CYS A 183 -33.35 -9.41 14.11
N LYS A 184 -33.15 -9.29 15.43
CA LYS A 184 -33.92 -8.37 16.31
C LYS A 184 -33.58 -6.91 16.01
N TYR A 185 -32.32 -6.63 15.71
CA TYR A 185 -31.83 -5.28 15.40
C TYR A 185 -31.06 -5.32 14.08
N THR A 186 -31.31 -4.34 13.23
CA THR A 186 -30.62 -4.20 11.94
C THR A 186 -30.25 -2.76 11.67
N VAL A 187 -29.15 -2.54 10.97
CA VAL A 187 -28.76 -1.26 10.35
C VAL A 187 -28.66 -1.49 8.86
N ASP A 188 -29.13 -0.53 8.08
CA ASP A 188 -29.18 -0.57 6.60
C ASP A 188 -28.83 0.84 6.11
N GLU A 189 -27.53 1.09 5.83
CA GLU A 189 -27.00 2.43 5.59
C GLU A 189 -25.88 2.44 4.55
N VAL A 190 -25.69 3.61 3.93
CA VAL A 190 -24.68 3.84 2.90
C VAL A 190 -23.58 4.74 3.45
N TYR A 191 -22.33 4.33 3.26
CA TYR A 191 -21.13 5.04 3.66
C TYR A 191 -20.33 5.44 2.43
N HIS A 192 -19.83 6.68 2.41
CA HIS A 192 -19.10 7.20 1.26
C HIS A 192 -17.71 7.70 1.67
N THR A 193 -16.67 7.21 0.99
CA THR A 193 -15.29 7.67 1.11
C THR A 193 -14.85 8.37 -0.16
N LYS A 194 -14.17 9.51 -0.03
CA LYS A 194 -13.60 10.23 -1.17
C LYS A 194 -12.25 9.67 -1.56
N ALA A 195 -11.79 10.04 -2.75
CA ALA A 195 -10.41 9.81 -3.15
C ALA A 195 -9.46 10.69 -2.31
N ASP A 196 -8.32 10.14 -1.93
CA ASP A 196 -7.24 10.83 -1.21
C ASP A 196 -5.86 10.46 -1.79
N GLN A 197 -4.89 11.37 -1.66
CA GLN A 197 -3.56 11.28 -2.27
C GLN A 197 -2.53 10.77 -1.26
N GLN A 198 -1.60 9.92 -1.72
CA GLN A 198 -0.54 9.34 -0.86
C GLN A 198 0.45 10.39 -0.35
N CYS A 199 0.63 11.48 -1.05
CA CYS A 199 1.42 12.64 -0.67
C CYS A 199 2.84 12.35 -0.15
N MET A 200 3.48 11.26 -0.65
CA MET A 200 4.86 10.93 -0.30
C MET A 200 5.78 12.14 -0.55
N MET A 201 6.77 12.35 0.34
CA MET A 201 7.66 13.50 0.27
C MET A 201 8.47 13.52 -1.04
N GLU A 202 9.03 12.37 -1.43
CA GLU A 202 9.65 12.17 -2.73
C GLU A 202 8.60 11.93 -3.80
N THR A 203 8.46 12.88 -4.74
CA THR A 203 7.60 12.74 -5.92
C THR A 203 8.10 11.64 -6.87
N PHE A 204 7.31 11.25 -7.86
CA PHE A 204 7.73 10.25 -8.85
C PHE A 204 8.93 10.73 -9.65
N ARG A 205 9.94 9.86 -9.78
CA ARG A 205 11.16 10.18 -10.53
C ARG A 205 11.91 8.93 -10.94
N THR A 206 12.49 9.02 -12.13
CA THR A 206 13.25 7.93 -12.73
C THR A 206 14.30 8.51 -13.67
N TYR A 207 15.48 7.90 -13.72
CA TYR A 207 16.40 8.11 -14.80
C TYR A 207 16.81 6.79 -15.44
N CYS A 208 17.15 6.83 -16.73
CA CYS A 208 17.56 5.68 -17.51
C CYS A 208 18.91 5.93 -18.19
N THR A 209 19.70 4.87 -18.30
CA THR A 209 20.95 4.84 -19.04
C THR A 209 21.03 3.58 -19.87
N LYS A 210 21.96 3.51 -20.85
CA LYS A 210 22.36 2.23 -21.46
C LYS A 210 23.69 1.79 -20.89
N ASP A 211 23.80 0.49 -20.59
CA ASP A 211 25.10 -0.11 -20.31
C ASP A 211 25.90 -0.37 -21.62
N TYR A 212 27.15 -0.78 -21.47
CA TYR A 212 28.03 -1.04 -22.63
C TYR A 212 27.62 -2.29 -23.46
N PHE A 213 26.69 -3.10 -22.96
CA PHE A 213 26.03 -4.17 -23.71
C PHE A 213 24.77 -3.67 -24.47
N GLY A 214 24.43 -2.39 -24.33
CA GLY A 214 23.24 -1.79 -24.93
C GLY A 214 21.93 -2.17 -24.22
N ARG A 215 21.99 -2.67 -22.97
CA ARG A 215 20.80 -2.92 -22.16
C ARG A 215 20.35 -1.62 -21.48
N LEU A 216 19.06 -1.53 -21.21
CA LEU A 216 18.45 -0.41 -20.52
C LEU A 216 18.62 -0.59 -19.00
N ASN A 217 19.31 0.33 -18.36
CA ASN A 217 19.30 0.48 -16.91
C ASN A 217 18.25 1.50 -16.52
N VAL A 218 17.32 1.11 -15.65
CA VAL A 218 16.25 1.94 -15.12
C VAL A 218 16.49 2.12 -13.61
N ILE A 219 16.77 3.33 -13.20
CA ILE A 219 16.98 3.68 -11.80
C ILE A 219 15.75 4.45 -11.34
N SER A 220 14.94 3.83 -10.49
CA SER A 220 13.64 4.37 -10.10
C SER A 220 13.33 4.18 -8.62
N SER A 221 12.59 5.13 -8.06
CA SER A 221 11.99 5.03 -6.73
C SER A 221 10.73 4.15 -6.76
N THR A 222 10.87 2.89 -7.15
CA THR A 222 9.79 1.91 -7.27
C THR A 222 9.74 0.92 -6.10
N GLN A 223 8.54 0.53 -5.67
CA GLN A 223 8.31 -0.52 -4.67
C GLN A 223 8.45 -1.93 -5.25
N VAL A 224 8.38 -2.08 -6.58
CA VAL A 224 8.22 -3.36 -7.29
C VAL A 224 9.21 -3.52 -8.46
N PRO A 225 10.54 -3.55 -8.22
CA PRO A 225 11.53 -3.52 -9.30
C PRO A 225 11.39 -4.65 -10.33
N PHE A 226 11.04 -5.87 -9.90
CA PHE A 226 10.86 -7.02 -10.80
C PHE A 226 9.58 -6.89 -11.64
N HIS A 227 8.48 -6.39 -11.06
CA HIS A 227 7.25 -6.12 -11.80
C HIS A 227 7.46 -4.97 -12.79
N LEU A 228 8.12 -3.89 -12.36
CA LEU A 228 8.46 -2.77 -13.24
C LEU A 228 9.27 -3.25 -14.45
N ARG A 229 10.30 -4.11 -14.26
CA ARG A 229 11.07 -4.71 -15.35
C ARG A 229 10.16 -5.43 -16.35
N ARG A 230 9.19 -6.20 -15.88
CA ARG A 230 8.21 -6.92 -16.72
C ARG A 230 7.30 -5.97 -17.47
N ILE A 231 6.72 -4.98 -16.77
CA ILE A 231 5.81 -3.99 -17.35
C ILE A 231 6.51 -3.20 -18.46
N LEU A 232 7.73 -2.71 -18.22
CA LEU A 232 8.53 -2.00 -19.24
C LEU A 232 8.83 -2.89 -20.44
N GLY A 233 9.17 -4.17 -20.21
CA GLY A 233 9.38 -5.14 -21.29
C GLY A 233 8.13 -5.33 -22.15
N ASN A 234 6.98 -5.47 -21.52
CA ASN A 234 5.70 -5.61 -22.21
C ASN A 234 5.34 -4.34 -23.01
N ALA A 235 5.43 -3.17 -22.39
CA ALA A 235 5.06 -1.90 -23.01
C ALA A 235 6.00 -1.52 -24.18
N LEU A 236 7.32 -1.68 -24.01
CA LEU A 236 8.32 -1.40 -25.04
C LEU A 236 8.42 -2.50 -26.11
N GLY A 237 7.88 -3.69 -25.84
CA GLY A 237 8.01 -4.84 -26.75
C GLY A 237 9.43 -5.41 -26.83
N ILE A 238 10.20 -5.33 -25.74
CA ILE A 238 11.56 -5.85 -25.66
C ILE A 238 11.69 -6.92 -24.57
N PRO A 239 12.60 -7.90 -24.71
CA PRO A 239 12.80 -8.92 -23.70
C PRO A 239 13.24 -8.33 -22.35
N SER A 240 12.74 -8.87 -21.24
CA SER A 240 13.13 -8.44 -19.88
C SER A 240 14.63 -8.55 -19.62
N SER A 241 15.35 -9.46 -20.32
CA SER A 241 16.81 -9.57 -20.28
C SER A 241 17.54 -8.33 -20.82
N ARG A 242 16.84 -7.46 -21.55
CA ARG A 242 17.38 -6.16 -22.04
C ARG A 242 17.14 -5.02 -21.06
N ILE A 243 16.53 -5.29 -19.90
CA ILE A 243 16.16 -4.29 -18.89
C ILE A 243 16.72 -4.71 -17.54
N ARG A 244 17.41 -3.80 -16.88
CA ARG A 244 17.85 -3.90 -15.50
C ARG A 244 17.20 -2.78 -14.70
N VAL A 245 16.55 -3.10 -13.59
CA VAL A 245 15.94 -2.10 -12.68
C VAL A 245 16.73 -2.07 -11.38
N ILE A 246 17.12 -0.86 -10.98
CA ILE A 246 17.85 -0.61 -9.74
C ILE A 246 17.02 0.36 -8.89
N LYS A 247 16.82 0.00 -7.64
CA LYS A 247 16.09 0.80 -6.65
C LYS A 247 17.08 1.48 -5.69
N PRO A 248 17.27 2.81 -5.75
CA PRO A 248 17.97 3.56 -4.71
C PRO A 248 17.09 3.75 -3.46
N ARG A 249 17.43 4.65 -2.53
CA ARG A 249 16.52 5.02 -1.45
C ARG A 249 15.22 5.61 -1.99
N ILE A 250 14.12 5.31 -1.30
CA ILE A 250 12.77 5.77 -1.64
C ILE A 250 12.26 6.68 -0.52
N GLY A 251 11.86 7.89 -0.87
CA GLY A 251 11.33 8.90 0.04
C GLY A 251 9.82 8.78 0.27
N GLY A 252 9.36 7.57 0.64
CA GLY A 252 7.95 7.23 0.81
C GLY A 252 7.32 6.67 -0.46
N GLY A 253 6.35 5.79 -0.30
CA GLY A 253 5.61 5.18 -1.41
C GLY A 253 4.13 5.05 -1.09
N PHE A 254 3.79 4.42 0.03
CA PHE A 254 2.42 4.20 0.53
C PHE A 254 1.50 3.49 -0.47
N GLY A 255 2.07 2.74 -1.43
CA GLY A 255 1.36 2.11 -2.54
C GLY A 255 1.45 2.88 -3.87
N ALA A 256 1.65 4.19 -3.88
CA ALA A 256 1.72 4.99 -5.10
C ALA A 256 2.81 4.51 -6.08
N LYS A 257 3.94 4.03 -5.57
CA LYS A 257 5.09 3.56 -6.35
C LYS A 257 5.07 2.04 -6.63
N GLN A 258 3.91 1.42 -6.47
CA GLN A 258 3.62 0.04 -6.82
C GLN A 258 3.11 -0.09 -8.27
N THR A 259 2.66 1.01 -8.86
CA THR A 259 2.23 1.14 -10.26
C THR A 259 3.37 1.73 -11.08
N GLU A 260 3.48 1.37 -12.37
CA GLU A 260 4.29 2.14 -13.32
C GLU A 260 3.62 3.50 -13.55
N VAL A 261 4.32 4.60 -13.27
CA VAL A 261 3.76 5.98 -13.34
C VAL A 261 4.53 6.87 -14.30
N CYS A 262 5.85 6.90 -14.22
CA CYS A 262 6.68 7.77 -15.05
C CYS A 262 7.89 7.07 -15.67
N GLU A 263 8.13 5.83 -15.32
CA GLU A 263 9.31 5.06 -15.68
C GLU A 263 9.41 4.78 -17.18
N ILE A 264 8.26 4.60 -17.81
CA ILE A 264 8.17 4.29 -19.24
C ILE A 264 8.74 5.41 -20.13
N TYR A 265 8.62 6.68 -19.68
CA TYR A 265 9.02 7.85 -20.47
C TYR A 265 10.55 7.95 -20.63
N PRO A 266 11.37 7.95 -19.55
CA PRO A 266 12.82 7.91 -19.74
C PRO A 266 13.30 6.57 -20.33
N ALA A 267 12.57 5.47 -20.08
CA ALA A 267 12.90 4.17 -20.67
C ALA A 267 12.84 4.21 -22.20
N ILE A 268 11.76 4.71 -22.80
CA ILE A 268 11.63 4.80 -24.26
C ILE A 268 12.57 5.84 -24.86
N VAL A 269 12.77 7.01 -24.23
CA VAL A 269 13.67 8.04 -24.70
C VAL A 269 15.11 7.52 -24.73
N THR A 270 15.60 6.91 -23.65
CA THR A 270 16.94 6.31 -23.61
C THR A 270 17.06 5.13 -24.56
N TRP A 271 16.02 4.32 -24.71
CA TRP A 271 16.03 3.20 -25.67
C TRP A 271 16.23 3.67 -27.11
N MET A 272 15.54 4.74 -27.51
CA MET A 272 15.59 5.28 -28.88
C MET A 272 16.83 6.13 -29.16
N THR A 273 17.24 6.97 -28.20
CA THR A 273 18.33 7.93 -28.40
C THR A 273 19.71 7.37 -28.07
N GLY A 274 19.78 6.36 -27.20
CA GLY A 274 21.02 5.87 -26.62
C GLY A 274 21.62 6.80 -25.56
N ARG A 275 21.01 7.97 -25.30
CA ARG A 275 21.47 8.97 -24.32
C ARG A 275 20.79 8.75 -22.97
N PRO A 276 21.48 9.05 -21.85
CA PRO A 276 20.84 9.13 -20.53
C PRO A 276 19.66 10.10 -20.57
N SER A 277 18.57 9.74 -19.87
CA SER A 277 17.41 10.63 -19.76
C SER A 277 16.76 10.49 -18.39
N LYS A 278 16.12 11.57 -17.91
CA LYS A 278 15.43 11.60 -16.62
C LYS A 278 14.11 12.35 -16.67
N ILE A 279 13.21 11.93 -15.80
CA ILE A 279 11.96 12.63 -15.49
C ILE A 279 11.84 12.79 -13.97
N VAL A 280 11.38 13.96 -13.53
CA VAL A 280 11.08 14.27 -12.14
C VAL A 280 9.74 14.99 -12.12
N TYR A 281 8.72 14.37 -11.56
CA TYR A 281 7.42 15.02 -11.40
C TYR A 281 7.49 16.10 -10.33
N SER A 282 6.97 17.25 -10.64
CA SER A 282 6.62 18.27 -9.65
C SER A 282 5.53 17.76 -8.69
N ARG A 283 5.29 18.42 -7.58
CA ARG A 283 4.15 18.10 -6.71
C ARG A 283 2.82 18.23 -7.44
N TYR A 284 2.68 19.24 -8.28
CA TYR A 284 1.51 19.41 -9.14
C TYR A 284 1.28 18.18 -10.02
N GLU A 285 2.30 17.73 -10.76
CA GLU A 285 2.18 16.54 -11.60
C GLU A 285 1.89 15.28 -10.78
N SER A 286 2.52 15.12 -9.61
CA SER A 286 2.24 13.99 -8.73
C SER A 286 0.79 13.95 -8.25
N LEU A 287 0.15 15.11 -8.05
CA LEU A 287 -1.25 15.18 -7.64
C LEU A 287 -2.23 14.94 -8.80
N ILE A 288 -1.89 15.36 -10.04
CA ILE A 288 -2.85 15.28 -11.16
C ILE A 288 -2.67 14.06 -12.06
N CYS A 289 -1.57 13.33 -11.97
CA CYS A 289 -1.23 12.24 -12.90
C CYS A 289 -0.96 10.89 -12.22
N ALA A 290 -0.84 10.86 -10.89
CA ALA A 290 -0.68 9.61 -10.14
C ALA A 290 -2.04 8.99 -9.83
N SER A 291 -2.03 7.90 -9.07
CA SER A 291 -3.23 7.11 -8.80
C SER A 291 -3.63 7.27 -7.32
N PRO A 292 -4.61 8.15 -7.00
CA PRO A 292 -5.15 8.31 -5.65
C PRO A 292 -5.87 7.05 -5.16
N ARG A 293 -6.30 7.04 -3.89
CA ARG A 293 -7.21 6.02 -3.35
C ARG A 293 -8.52 6.03 -4.14
N HIS A 294 -9.13 4.87 -4.30
CA HIS A 294 -10.45 4.73 -4.92
C HIS A 294 -11.53 5.45 -4.09
N GLU A 295 -12.29 6.33 -4.70
CA GLU A 295 -13.57 6.78 -4.17
C GLU A 295 -14.53 5.60 -4.16
N MET A 296 -15.22 5.38 -3.04
CA MET A 296 -16.15 4.26 -2.89
C MET A 296 -17.43 4.68 -2.17
N GLU A 297 -18.54 4.10 -2.62
CA GLU A 297 -19.78 4.02 -1.89
C GLU A 297 -19.99 2.58 -1.44
N VAL A 298 -20.21 2.39 -0.14
CA VAL A 298 -20.34 1.07 0.49
C VAL A 298 -21.66 1.03 1.24
N HIS A 299 -22.60 0.26 0.75
CA HIS A 299 -23.87 -0.02 1.39
C HIS A 299 -23.71 -1.23 2.32
N VAL A 300 -24.03 -1.06 3.58
CA VAL A 300 -23.90 -2.11 4.61
C VAL A 300 -25.25 -2.38 5.26
N LYS A 301 -25.65 -3.67 5.21
CA LYS A 301 -26.71 -4.19 6.06
C LYS A 301 -26.09 -5.11 7.10
N VAL A 302 -26.29 -4.82 8.36
CA VAL A 302 -25.82 -5.64 9.47
C VAL A 302 -26.94 -5.91 10.45
N GLY A 303 -27.02 -7.16 10.93
CA GLY A 303 -28.05 -7.60 11.87
C GLY A 303 -27.51 -8.37 13.04
N ALA A 304 -28.13 -8.15 14.23
CA ALA A 304 -27.81 -8.87 15.45
C ALA A 304 -29.09 -9.39 16.17
N ASP A 305 -28.87 -10.42 16.99
CA ASP A 305 -29.89 -10.91 17.92
C ASP A 305 -30.09 -9.97 19.14
N GLU A 306 -30.98 -10.35 20.07
CA GLU A 306 -31.27 -9.56 21.29
C GLU A 306 -30.09 -9.47 22.25
N ASN A 307 -29.07 -10.35 22.14
CA ASN A 307 -27.88 -10.40 22.98
C ASN A 307 -26.70 -9.61 22.42
N GLY A 308 -26.82 -9.11 21.17
CA GLY A 308 -25.75 -8.39 20.49
C GLY A 308 -24.81 -9.29 19.68
N ILE A 309 -25.21 -10.53 19.41
CA ILE A 309 -24.46 -11.41 18.51
C ILE A 309 -24.81 -11.01 17.07
N VAL A 310 -23.83 -10.56 16.33
CA VAL A 310 -23.95 -10.21 14.92
C VAL A 310 -24.12 -11.50 14.10
N LYS A 311 -25.24 -11.63 13.41
CA LYS A 311 -25.65 -12.83 12.68
C LYS A 311 -25.43 -12.75 11.19
N GLY A 312 -25.56 -11.56 10.61
CA GLY A 312 -25.44 -11.36 9.18
C GLY A 312 -24.85 -10.02 8.81
N ILE A 313 -24.00 -10.00 7.78
CA ILE A 313 -23.44 -8.79 7.18
C ILE A 313 -23.56 -8.90 5.67
N LYS A 314 -24.24 -7.93 5.05
CA LYS A 314 -24.26 -7.74 3.60
C LYS A 314 -23.56 -6.45 3.25
N VAL A 315 -22.63 -6.53 2.29
CA VAL A 315 -21.86 -5.38 1.78
C VAL A 315 -22.08 -5.29 0.28
N GLU A 316 -22.50 -4.12 -0.21
CA GLU A 316 -22.59 -3.80 -1.63
C GLU A 316 -21.69 -2.59 -1.89
N ALA A 317 -20.66 -2.73 -2.75
CA ALA A 317 -19.66 -1.69 -2.95
C ALA A 317 -19.59 -1.23 -4.40
N LEU A 318 -19.66 0.08 -4.61
CA LEU A 318 -19.40 0.74 -5.89
C LEU A 318 -18.10 1.54 -5.79
N SER A 319 -17.16 1.28 -6.69
CA SER A 319 -15.84 1.90 -6.69
C SER A 319 -15.55 2.59 -8.02
N ASN A 320 -14.85 3.72 -7.94
CA ASN A 320 -14.41 4.50 -9.10
C ASN A 320 -12.99 4.13 -9.50
N ALA A 321 -12.79 3.46 -10.65
CA ALA A 321 -11.47 3.18 -11.21
C ALA A 321 -10.81 4.43 -11.80
N GLY A 322 -11.59 5.44 -12.14
CA GLY A 322 -11.11 6.51 -13.00
C GLY A 322 -10.85 6.02 -14.43
N ALA A 323 -9.90 6.62 -15.10
CA ALA A 323 -9.65 6.41 -16.54
C ALA A 323 -8.98 5.07 -16.88
N TYR A 324 -8.41 4.37 -15.90
CA TYR A 324 -7.69 3.10 -16.10
C TYR A 324 -7.92 2.15 -14.91
N GLY A 325 -7.91 0.86 -15.17
CA GLY A 325 -8.24 -0.17 -14.19
C GLY A 325 -7.19 -0.38 -13.11
N ASP A 326 -5.92 -0.16 -13.41
CA ASP A 326 -4.78 -0.28 -12.48
C ASP A 326 -4.98 -1.38 -11.40
N HIS A 327 -5.04 -1.04 -10.11
CA HIS A 327 -5.27 -1.97 -9.00
C HIS A 327 -6.74 -2.24 -8.66
N SER A 328 -7.70 -1.76 -9.44
CA SER A 328 -9.13 -1.78 -9.10
C SER A 328 -9.67 -3.17 -8.74
N PRO A 329 -9.39 -4.26 -9.52
CA PRO A 329 -9.96 -5.57 -9.18
C PRO A 329 -9.49 -6.12 -7.84
N THR A 330 -8.22 -5.89 -7.48
CA THR A 330 -7.67 -6.35 -6.19
C THR A 330 -8.04 -5.43 -5.03
N THR A 331 -8.20 -4.13 -5.29
CA THR A 331 -8.57 -3.16 -4.26
C THR A 331 -9.99 -3.41 -3.78
N ILE A 332 -10.95 -3.58 -4.69
CA ILE A 332 -12.36 -3.72 -4.30
C ILE A 332 -12.61 -5.00 -3.50
N GLY A 333 -11.93 -6.11 -3.79
CA GLY A 333 -12.09 -7.36 -3.04
C GLY A 333 -11.80 -7.19 -1.54
N LEU A 334 -10.79 -6.40 -1.17
CA LEU A 334 -10.44 -6.19 0.24
C LEU A 334 -11.51 -5.39 1.01
N THR A 335 -12.41 -4.67 0.33
CA THR A 335 -13.51 -3.93 0.97
C THR A 335 -14.43 -4.85 1.76
N GLY A 336 -14.80 -6.00 1.19
CA GLY A 336 -15.59 -7.03 1.89
C GLY A 336 -14.72 -7.96 2.75
N HIS A 337 -13.67 -8.54 2.15
CA HIS A 337 -12.88 -9.61 2.78
C HIS A 337 -12.29 -9.25 4.14
N LYS A 338 -11.86 -8.00 4.35
CA LYS A 338 -11.24 -7.58 5.61
C LYS A 338 -12.23 -7.04 6.63
N ALA A 339 -13.33 -6.48 6.18
CA ALA A 339 -14.34 -5.91 7.07
C ALA A 339 -15.30 -6.99 7.63
N ILE A 340 -15.76 -7.93 6.79
CA ILE A 340 -16.67 -9.01 7.19
C ILE A 340 -15.97 -9.98 8.13
N ALA A 341 -14.72 -10.36 7.84
CA ALA A 341 -13.94 -11.31 8.63
C ALA A 341 -13.56 -10.83 10.05
N LEU A 342 -13.87 -9.57 10.40
CA LEU A 342 -13.76 -9.07 11.79
C LEU A 342 -14.81 -9.68 12.74
N TYR A 343 -15.85 -10.34 12.22
CA TYR A 343 -16.99 -10.83 12.99
C TYR A 343 -17.11 -12.36 12.88
N ARG A 344 -16.85 -13.07 13.98
CA ARG A 344 -16.73 -14.55 13.99
C ARG A 344 -18.05 -15.33 14.04
N ASN A 345 -19.15 -14.68 14.41
CA ASN A 345 -20.42 -15.38 14.73
C ASN A 345 -21.44 -15.32 13.60
N LEU A 346 -20.99 -15.09 12.35
CA LEU A 346 -21.89 -14.91 11.22
C LEU A 346 -22.58 -16.23 10.84
N ASP A 347 -23.90 -16.21 10.75
CA ASP A 347 -24.70 -17.28 10.16
C ASP A 347 -24.81 -17.13 8.63
N ALA A 348 -24.66 -15.91 8.10
CA ALA A 348 -24.60 -15.60 6.69
C ALA A 348 -23.86 -14.31 6.39
N TYR A 349 -23.26 -14.21 5.19
CA TYR A 349 -22.80 -12.93 4.63
C TYR A 349 -23.01 -12.90 3.10
N ALA A 350 -23.03 -11.69 2.55
CA ALA A 350 -22.91 -11.46 1.12
C ALA A 350 -22.03 -10.24 0.83
N PHE A 351 -21.25 -10.33 -0.23
CA PHE A 351 -20.43 -9.23 -0.73
C PHE A 351 -20.62 -9.09 -2.24
N ASP A 352 -21.27 -7.99 -2.64
CA ASP A 352 -21.47 -7.60 -4.02
C ASP A 352 -20.60 -6.39 -4.33
N TYR A 353 -19.93 -6.37 -5.50
CA TYR A 353 -19.12 -5.22 -5.86
C TYR A 353 -19.09 -4.96 -7.35
N GLU A 354 -18.98 -3.67 -7.69
CA GLU A 354 -18.76 -3.19 -9.05
C GLU A 354 -17.68 -2.08 -9.03
N VAL A 355 -16.80 -2.09 -10.02
CA VAL A 355 -15.81 -1.02 -10.24
C VAL A 355 -16.02 -0.46 -11.62
N VAL A 356 -16.23 0.86 -11.71
CA VAL A 356 -16.58 1.52 -12.95
C VAL A 356 -15.46 2.41 -13.47
N TYR A 357 -15.31 2.46 -14.79
CA TYR A 357 -14.46 3.44 -15.46
C TYR A 357 -15.15 4.80 -15.55
N THR A 358 -14.37 5.87 -15.32
CA THR A 358 -14.79 7.26 -15.51
C THR A 358 -13.68 8.09 -16.14
N ASN A 359 -13.99 9.28 -16.63
CA ASN A 359 -13.00 10.20 -17.22
C ASN A 359 -12.34 11.12 -16.18
N VAL A 360 -11.99 10.56 -15.01
CA VAL A 360 -11.15 11.23 -14.00
C VAL A 360 -9.82 10.52 -13.88
N GLN A 361 -8.90 11.06 -13.09
CA GLN A 361 -7.61 10.44 -12.78
C GLN A 361 -7.80 8.97 -12.36
N ALA A 362 -6.96 8.07 -12.86
CA ALA A 362 -7.02 6.66 -12.49
C ALA A 362 -6.78 6.47 -11.00
N SER A 363 -7.59 5.65 -10.35
CA SER A 363 -7.38 5.26 -8.96
C SER A 363 -6.41 4.09 -8.86
N GLY A 364 -5.69 3.96 -7.74
CA GLY A 364 -4.68 2.93 -7.60
C GLY A 364 -4.41 2.53 -6.16
N ALA A 365 -3.22 1.99 -5.94
CA ALA A 365 -2.82 1.48 -4.64
C ALA A 365 -2.54 2.60 -3.63
N TYR A 366 -3.22 2.55 -2.52
CA TYR A 366 -2.89 3.32 -1.33
C TYR A 366 -2.98 2.41 -0.11
N ARG A 367 -2.09 2.60 0.87
CA ARG A 367 -2.00 1.88 2.15
C ARG A 367 -3.38 1.43 2.64
N GLY A 368 -3.53 0.12 2.90
CA GLY A 368 -4.80 -0.50 3.29
C GLY A 368 -5.72 -0.90 2.14
N TYR A 369 -5.48 -0.44 0.90
CA TYR A 369 -6.36 -0.72 -0.26
C TYR A 369 -7.84 -0.46 0.08
N GLY A 370 -8.74 -1.35 -0.38
CA GLY A 370 -10.17 -1.28 -0.11
C GLY A 370 -10.59 -1.62 1.33
N ALA A 371 -9.71 -2.26 2.12
CA ALA A 371 -10.01 -2.56 3.51
C ALA A 371 -10.28 -1.29 4.33
N THR A 372 -9.56 -0.20 4.08
CA THR A 372 -9.77 1.07 4.77
C THR A 372 -11.21 1.58 4.60
N GLN A 373 -11.74 1.52 3.36
CA GLN A 373 -13.12 1.94 3.05
C GLN A 373 -14.15 0.95 3.62
N GLY A 374 -13.89 -0.36 3.48
CA GLY A 374 -14.78 -1.41 3.97
C GLY A 374 -14.89 -1.43 5.48
N ILE A 375 -13.75 -1.33 6.18
CA ILE A 375 -13.71 -1.27 7.65
C ILE A 375 -14.38 0.01 8.15
N TYR A 376 -14.16 1.16 7.49
CA TYR A 376 -14.91 2.37 7.83
C TYR A 376 -16.42 2.14 7.78
N ALA A 377 -16.93 1.54 6.71
CA ALA A 377 -18.35 1.32 6.52
C ALA A 377 -18.92 0.30 7.53
N VAL A 378 -18.32 -0.89 7.63
CA VAL A 378 -18.82 -1.96 8.49
C VAL A 378 -18.69 -1.60 9.97
N GLU A 379 -17.53 -1.07 10.41
CA GLU A 379 -17.33 -0.67 11.82
C GLU A 379 -18.24 0.50 12.22
N SER A 380 -18.51 1.45 11.31
CA SER A 380 -19.50 2.51 11.55
C SER A 380 -20.92 1.96 11.64
N ALA A 381 -21.29 1.01 10.78
CA ALA A 381 -22.60 0.34 10.83
C ALA A 381 -22.78 -0.44 12.16
N VAL A 382 -21.73 -1.11 12.64
CA VAL A 382 -21.75 -1.83 13.93
C VAL A 382 -21.83 -0.85 15.10
N ASN A 383 -21.17 0.31 15.04
CA ASN A 383 -21.35 1.37 16.04
C ASN A 383 -22.81 1.86 16.05
N GLU A 384 -23.42 2.06 14.88
CA GLU A 384 -24.84 2.43 14.78
C GLU A 384 -25.76 1.34 15.32
N LEU A 385 -25.44 0.07 15.06
CA LEU A 385 -26.16 -1.07 15.59
C LEU A 385 -26.09 -1.13 17.13
N ALA A 386 -24.91 -0.94 17.71
CA ALA A 386 -24.71 -0.89 19.16
C ALA A 386 -25.54 0.24 19.80
N HIS A 387 -25.52 1.45 19.22
CA HIS A 387 -26.33 2.57 19.69
C HIS A 387 -27.83 2.27 19.59
N LYS A 388 -28.29 1.63 18.49
CA LYS A 388 -29.70 1.21 18.32
C LYS A 388 -30.14 0.20 19.36
N MET A 389 -29.22 -0.64 19.82
CA MET A 389 -29.43 -1.62 20.90
C MET A 389 -29.28 -1.03 22.29
N ASN A 390 -28.86 0.23 22.41
CA ASN A 390 -28.44 0.84 23.67
C ASN A 390 -27.32 0.02 24.36
N MET A 391 -26.41 -0.51 23.57
CA MET A 391 -25.25 -1.31 23.98
C MET A 391 -23.96 -0.51 23.80
N ASP A 392 -23.00 -0.71 24.70
CA ASP A 392 -21.64 -0.15 24.54
C ASP A 392 -20.98 -0.70 23.29
N PRO A 393 -20.45 0.16 22.36
CA PRO A 393 -19.73 -0.28 21.18
C PRO A 393 -18.51 -1.18 21.48
N ALA A 394 -17.89 -1.06 22.64
CA ALA A 394 -16.87 -2.00 23.08
C ALA A 394 -17.48 -3.37 23.38
N ARG A 395 -18.66 -3.42 24.01
CA ARG A 395 -19.32 -4.67 24.37
C ARG A 395 -19.74 -5.50 23.18
N ILE A 396 -20.30 -4.88 22.13
CA ILE A 396 -20.68 -5.63 20.92
C ILE A 396 -19.45 -6.26 20.25
N ARG A 397 -18.27 -5.61 20.32
CA ARG A 397 -17.01 -6.17 19.81
C ARG A 397 -16.48 -7.32 20.66
N GLU A 398 -16.53 -7.21 21.98
CA GLU A 398 -16.17 -8.32 22.89
C GLU A 398 -16.94 -9.61 22.58
N LEU A 399 -18.21 -9.48 22.15
CA LEU A 399 -19.06 -10.62 21.80
C LEU A 399 -18.73 -11.23 20.43
N ASN A 400 -18.21 -10.46 19.47
CA ASN A 400 -18.17 -10.82 18.07
C ASN A 400 -16.76 -10.84 17.45
N MET A 401 -15.74 -10.26 18.09
CA MET A 401 -14.38 -10.16 17.58
C MET A 401 -13.70 -11.53 17.40
N PRO A 402 -12.68 -11.66 16.53
CA PRO A 402 -11.84 -12.85 16.46
C PRO A 402 -11.16 -13.15 17.80
N ILE A 403 -11.07 -14.43 18.15
CA ILE A 403 -10.41 -14.94 19.36
C ILE A 403 -9.51 -16.11 18.95
N GLU A 404 -8.28 -16.15 19.48
CA GLU A 404 -7.31 -17.21 19.17
C GLU A 404 -7.90 -18.60 19.49
N GLY A 405 -7.76 -19.52 18.52
CA GLY A 405 -8.27 -20.90 18.62
C GLY A 405 -9.75 -21.07 18.30
N GLU A 406 -10.53 -19.99 18.23
CA GLU A 406 -11.95 -20.08 17.90
C GLU A 406 -12.18 -20.18 16.40
N PRO A 407 -13.26 -20.84 15.97
CA PRO A 407 -13.62 -20.93 14.55
C PRO A 407 -14.06 -19.57 14.01
N MET A 408 -13.68 -19.33 12.76
CA MET A 408 -14.18 -18.20 11.96
C MET A 408 -14.25 -18.63 10.50
N TYR A 409 -15.05 -17.95 9.70
CA TYR A 409 -15.04 -18.15 8.26
C TYR A 409 -14.01 -17.21 7.60
N ASP A 410 -13.24 -17.78 6.66
CA ASP A 410 -12.41 -16.96 5.77
C ASP A 410 -13.29 -16.35 4.66
N TYR A 411 -12.68 -15.52 3.81
CA TYR A 411 -13.40 -14.85 2.72
C TYR A 411 -13.89 -15.79 1.61
N ASP A 412 -13.40 -17.04 1.57
CA ASP A 412 -13.90 -18.10 0.66
C ASP A 412 -15.05 -18.90 1.29
N GLY A 413 -15.51 -18.52 2.49
CA GLY A 413 -16.56 -19.21 3.22
C GLY A 413 -16.13 -20.52 3.87
N ASN A 414 -14.82 -20.82 3.95
CA ASN A 414 -14.33 -22.01 4.59
C ASN A 414 -14.20 -21.80 6.10
N LEU A 415 -14.63 -22.80 6.86
CA LEU A 415 -14.42 -22.79 8.31
C LEU A 415 -12.94 -22.97 8.62
N THR A 416 -12.35 -21.98 9.25
CA THR A 416 -10.96 -21.97 9.70
C THR A 416 -10.87 -21.66 11.20
N HIS A 417 -9.67 -21.62 11.76
CA HIS A 417 -9.43 -21.23 13.14
C HIS A 417 -8.41 -20.12 13.19
N THR A 418 -8.66 -19.15 14.04
CA THR A 418 -7.74 -18.04 14.25
C THR A 418 -6.45 -18.53 14.91
N ALA A 419 -5.34 -18.58 14.14
CA ALA A 419 -4.10 -19.22 14.57
C ALA A 419 -3.31 -18.40 15.61
N SER A 420 -3.34 -17.06 15.50
CA SER A 420 -2.70 -16.14 16.42
C SER A 420 -3.50 -14.84 16.48
N CYS A 421 -3.98 -14.48 17.67
CA CYS A 421 -4.85 -13.30 17.85
C CYS A 421 -4.84 -12.82 19.31
N THR A 422 -4.67 -11.51 19.49
CA THR A 422 -4.78 -10.86 20.79
C THR A 422 -5.77 -9.70 20.75
N MET A 423 -6.79 -9.78 19.89
CA MET A 423 -7.78 -8.70 19.73
C MET A 423 -8.49 -8.36 21.05
N ASP A 424 -8.75 -9.36 21.88
CA ASP A 424 -9.33 -9.21 23.22
C ASP A 424 -8.44 -8.34 24.11
N ARG A 425 -7.13 -8.61 24.16
CA ARG A 425 -6.17 -7.82 24.92
C ARG A 425 -5.98 -6.43 24.30
N CYS A 426 -5.96 -6.34 22.97
CA CYS A 426 -5.91 -5.04 22.27
C CYS A 426 -7.11 -4.17 22.65
N LEU A 427 -8.32 -4.73 22.68
CA LEU A 427 -9.53 -3.99 23.07
C LEU A 427 -9.48 -3.56 24.54
N ALA A 428 -9.14 -4.47 25.45
CA ALA A 428 -9.03 -4.16 26.87
C ALA A 428 -7.98 -3.05 27.13
N ARG A 429 -6.82 -3.15 26.48
CA ARG A 429 -5.75 -2.16 26.62
C ARG A 429 -6.10 -0.81 26.01
N ALA A 430 -6.75 -0.79 24.84
CA ALA A 430 -7.22 0.44 24.20
C ALA A 430 -8.25 1.17 25.08
N LYS A 431 -9.21 0.44 25.69
CA LYS A 431 -10.17 1.00 26.66
C LYS A 431 -9.47 1.62 27.86
N GLU A 432 -8.50 0.91 28.43
CA GLU A 432 -7.72 1.43 29.58
C GLU A 432 -6.97 2.70 29.19
N MET A 433 -6.21 2.67 28.08
CA MET A 433 -5.37 3.78 27.64
C MET A 433 -6.18 5.04 27.33
N ILE A 434 -7.35 4.91 26.66
CA ILE A 434 -8.20 6.07 26.34
C ILE A 434 -8.99 6.54 27.56
N GLY A 435 -9.16 5.71 28.59
CA GLY A 435 -10.02 5.98 29.75
C GLY A 435 -11.50 5.79 29.43
N TRP A 436 -11.83 4.70 28.72
CA TRP A 436 -13.17 4.44 28.16
C TRP A 436 -14.28 4.54 29.21
N ASP A 437 -14.14 3.81 30.30
CA ASP A 437 -15.21 3.69 31.33
C ASP A 437 -15.54 5.03 32.00
N GLU A 438 -14.60 5.98 32.05
CA GLU A 438 -14.77 7.31 32.60
C GLU A 438 -15.28 8.35 31.60
N LYS A 439 -14.97 8.13 30.29
CA LYS A 439 -15.17 9.12 29.24
C LYS A 439 -16.38 8.82 28.35
N TYR A 440 -16.77 7.54 28.22
CA TYR A 440 -17.84 7.13 27.32
C TYR A 440 -19.23 7.50 27.86
N PRO A 441 -20.19 7.96 27.02
CA PRO A 441 -19.98 8.27 25.61
C PRO A 441 -19.32 9.64 25.38
N CYS A 442 -19.60 10.62 26.28
CA CYS A 442 -19.06 11.97 26.13
C CYS A 442 -19.07 12.73 27.47
N ARG A 443 -18.34 13.86 27.50
CA ARG A 443 -18.22 14.75 28.64
C ARG A 443 -18.42 16.21 28.21
N ASP A 444 -19.23 16.95 28.94
CA ASP A 444 -19.37 18.39 28.77
C ASP A 444 -18.14 19.09 29.36
N MET A 445 -17.44 19.85 28.52
CA MET A 445 -16.23 20.61 28.89
C MET A 445 -16.52 22.07 29.26
N GLY A 446 -17.78 22.48 29.17
CA GLY A 446 -18.22 23.87 29.34
C GLY A 446 -18.01 24.71 28.09
N ASN A 447 -18.53 25.92 28.08
CA ASN A 447 -18.40 26.90 26.98
C ASN A 447 -18.79 26.35 25.58
N GLY A 448 -19.82 25.47 25.53
CA GLY A 448 -20.29 24.87 24.28
C GLY A 448 -19.44 23.74 23.71
N LYS A 449 -18.39 23.33 24.42
CA LYS A 449 -17.49 22.26 23.99
C LYS A 449 -17.87 20.93 24.65
N VAL A 450 -17.80 19.83 23.82
CA VAL A 450 -18.08 18.47 24.30
C VAL A 450 -16.99 17.54 23.77
N ARG A 451 -16.46 16.69 24.65
CA ARG A 451 -15.55 15.60 24.25
C ARG A 451 -16.31 14.28 24.18
N GLY A 452 -16.14 13.58 23.06
CA GLY A 452 -16.64 12.23 22.88
C GLY A 452 -15.51 11.25 22.58
N VAL A 453 -15.73 10.00 22.92
CA VAL A 453 -14.80 8.90 22.60
C VAL A 453 -15.49 7.89 21.68
N GLY A 454 -14.70 7.26 20.80
CA GLY A 454 -15.15 6.21 19.89
C GLY A 454 -14.05 5.20 19.66
N LEU A 455 -14.39 3.99 19.24
CA LEU A 455 -13.44 2.93 18.97
C LEU A 455 -13.80 2.10 17.75
N ALA A 456 -12.81 1.41 17.19
CA ALA A 456 -12.97 0.50 16.07
C ALA A 456 -11.91 -0.61 16.10
N MET A 457 -12.24 -1.73 15.46
CA MET A 457 -11.33 -2.85 15.19
C MET A 457 -10.85 -2.82 13.73
N ALA A 458 -9.71 -3.42 13.47
CA ALA A 458 -9.24 -3.68 12.11
C ALA A 458 -8.43 -4.97 12.01
N MET A 459 -8.40 -5.52 10.80
CA MET A 459 -7.48 -6.58 10.40
C MET A 459 -6.98 -6.36 8.97
N GLN A 460 -5.81 -6.94 8.68
CA GLN A 460 -5.24 -6.97 7.34
C GLN A 460 -4.64 -8.34 7.05
N GLY A 461 -3.85 -8.49 6.00
CA GLY A 461 -3.09 -9.69 5.70
C GLY A 461 -1.59 -9.49 5.93
N SER A 462 -0.86 -10.60 6.02
CA SER A 462 0.60 -10.66 5.99
C SER A 462 1.02 -11.35 4.70
N SER A 463 1.13 -10.61 3.60
CA SER A 463 1.27 -11.10 2.22
C SER A 463 -0.05 -11.58 1.57
N ILE A 464 0.00 -11.85 0.27
CA ILE A 464 -1.07 -12.47 -0.50
C ILE A 464 -0.73 -13.96 -0.65
N ALA A 465 -1.57 -14.81 -0.05
CA ALA A 465 -1.39 -16.25 -0.10
C ALA A 465 -1.34 -16.77 -1.55
N ASN A 466 -0.42 -17.70 -1.83
CA ASN A 466 -0.18 -18.31 -3.15
C ASN A 466 0.25 -17.33 -4.28
N VAL A 467 0.52 -16.06 -3.95
CA VAL A 467 0.92 -15.02 -4.91
C VAL A 467 2.30 -14.47 -4.55
N ASP A 468 2.47 -14.03 -3.29
CA ASP A 468 3.69 -13.35 -2.89
C ASP A 468 4.85 -14.31 -2.67
N VAL A 469 6.03 -13.87 -3.13
CA VAL A 469 7.29 -14.57 -2.96
C VAL A 469 8.31 -13.59 -2.35
N GLY A 470 8.88 -13.96 -1.21
CA GLY A 470 10.06 -13.29 -0.65
C GLY A 470 11.34 -13.94 -1.13
N GLY A 471 12.38 -13.15 -1.39
CA GLY A 471 13.68 -13.62 -1.85
C GLY A 471 14.84 -13.02 -1.07
N ALA A 472 15.78 -13.86 -0.64
CA ALA A 472 17.02 -13.46 0.04
C ALA A 472 18.22 -14.27 -0.43
N THR A 473 19.35 -13.60 -0.66
CA THR A 473 20.65 -14.24 -0.87
C THR A 473 21.58 -13.83 0.24
N LEU A 474 22.18 -14.81 0.91
CA LEU A 474 23.12 -14.60 2.00
C LEU A 474 24.48 -15.20 1.62
N LYS A 475 25.55 -14.40 1.78
CA LYS A 475 26.92 -14.76 1.49
C LYS A 475 27.80 -14.53 2.72
N LEU A 476 28.58 -15.52 3.11
CA LEU A 476 29.69 -15.36 4.06
C LEU A 476 30.90 -14.84 3.29
N ASN A 477 31.42 -13.68 3.70
CA ASN A 477 32.62 -13.06 3.14
C ASN A 477 33.86 -13.60 3.84
N GLU A 478 35.05 -13.41 3.22
CA GLU A 478 36.34 -13.93 3.70
C GLU A 478 36.81 -13.37 5.06
N ASP A 479 36.26 -12.22 5.47
CA ASP A 479 36.49 -11.57 6.75
C ASP A 479 35.49 -11.98 7.86
N ALA A 480 34.71 -13.02 7.60
CA ALA A 480 33.60 -13.48 8.45
C ALA A 480 32.41 -12.52 8.59
N SER A 481 32.32 -11.47 7.77
CA SER A 481 31.10 -10.67 7.62
C SER A 481 30.12 -11.34 6.66
N TYR A 482 28.87 -10.84 6.62
CA TYR A 482 27.83 -11.38 5.76
C TYR A 482 27.26 -10.30 4.84
N THR A 483 27.09 -10.64 3.56
CA THR A 483 26.33 -9.83 2.62
C THR A 483 24.93 -10.41 2.46
N LEU A 484 23.90 -9.64 2.82
CA LEU A 484 22.48 -9.97 2.66
C LEU A 484 21.92 -9.19 1.49
N SER A 485 21.71 -9.86 0.34
CA SER A 485 21.05 -9.27 -0.82
C SER A 485 19.56 -9.59 -0.79
N LEU A 486 18.74 -8.53 -0.82
CA LEU A 486 17.29 -8.58 -0.69
C LEU A 486 16.61 -8.26 -2.02
N GLY A 487 15.48 -8.93 -2.29
CA GLY A 487 14.63 -8.63 -3.45
C GLY A 487 13.54 -7.59 -3.14
N CYS A 488 13.23 -7.33 -1.87
CA CYS A 488 12.24 -6.35 -1.44
C CYS A 488 12.81 -4.93 -1.37
N ALA A 489 11.91 -3.93 -1.47
CA ALA A 489 12.27 -2.51 -1.51
C ALA A 489 12.03 -1.80 -0.16
N ASP A 490 13.08 -1.25 0.47
CA ASP A 490 12.90 -0.31 1.59
C ASP A 490 12.43 1.05 1.06
N MET A 491 11.19 1.41 1.39
CA MET A 491 10.57 2.69 1.03
C MET A 491 10.49 3.67 2.22
N GLY A 492 11.32 3.44 3.25
CA GLY A 492 11.34 4.18 4.51
C GLY A 492 10.83 3.36 5.70
N THR A 493 10.36 2.14 5.45
CA THR A 493 9.84 1.22 6.48
C THR A 493 10.91 0.67 7.42
N GLY A 494 12.17 0.65 6.97
CA GLY A 494 13.28 0.07 7.72
C GLY A 494 13.43 -1.44 7.54
N CYS A 495 12.92 -2.01 6.43
CA CYS A 495 13.00 -3.44 6.18
C CYS A 495 14.45 -3.94 6.09
N ASP A 496 15.38 -3.17 5.51
CA ASP A 496 16.80 -3.51 5.49
C ASP A 496 17.35 -3.74 6.91
N THR A 497 16.84 -2.98 7.89
CA THR A 497 17.23 -3.10 9.30
C THR A 497 16.63 -4.33 9.96
N ILE A 498 15.31 -4.53 9.85
CA ILE A 498 14.65 -5.66 10.52
C ILE A 498 15.07 -7.01 9.95
N LEU A 499 15.27 -7.10 8.62
CA LEU A 499 15.77 -8.31 7.98
C LEU A 499 17.22 -8.62 8.38
N SER A 500 18.04 -7.58 8.61
CA SER A 500 19.38 -7.75 9.18
C SER A 500 19.34 -8.18 10.65
N GLN A 501 18.35 -7.72 11.45
CA GLN A 501 18.17 -8.20 12.84
C GLN A 501 17.83 -9.70 12.86
N MET A 502 16.93 -10.14 11.98
CA MET A 502 16.59 -11.56 11.83
C MET A 502 17.80 -12.41 11.42
N ALA A 503 18.59 -11.94 10.44
CA ALA A 503 19.78 -12.63 9.98
C ALA A 503 20.84 -12.72 11.09
N ALA A 504 21.06 -11.63 11.84
CA ALA A 504 22.02 -11.60 12.93
C ALA A 504 21.67 -12.59 14.05
N ASP A 505 20.39 -12.69 14.42
CA ASP A 505 19.94 -13.66 15.43
C ASP A 505 20.04 -15.11 14.92
N CYS A 506 19.65 -15.37 13.65
CA CYS A 506 19.79 -16.70 13.07
C CYS A 506 21.23 -17.20 13.00
N LEU A 507 22.16 -16.30 12.69
CA LEU A 507 23.59 -16.60 12.53
C LEU A 507 24.41 -16.42 13.82
N GLU A 508 23.77 -15.97 14.89
CA GLU A 508 24.38 -15.68 16.19
C GLU A 508 25.56 -14.68 16.09
N THR A 509 25.50 -13.75 15.15
CA THR A 509 26.53 -12.76 14.84
C THR A 509 26.14 -11.34 15.26
N GLU A 510 27.12 -10.42 15.29
CA GLU A 510 26.81 -9.00 15.55
C GLU A 510 26.02 -8.38 14.40
N PHE A 511 25.07 -7.50 14.72
CA PHE A 511 24.21 -6.82 13.74
C PHE A 511 25.02 -6.04 12.69
N GLU A 512 26.14 -5.47 13.09
CA GLU A 512 27.06 -4.71 12.25
C GLU A 512 27.75 -5.57 11.19
N ASN A 513 27.92 -6.88 11.45
CA ASN A 513 28.51 -7.83 10.50
C ASN A 513 27.58 -8.16 9.32
N ILE A 514 26.31 -7.76 9.35
CA ILE A 514 25.37 -7.95 8.25
C ILE A 514 25.36 -6.71 7.35
N VAL A 515 25.86 -6.83 6.12
CA VAL A 515 25.80 -5.79 5.09
C VAL A 515 24.57 -6.03 4.23
N ALA A 516 23.48 -5.26 4.45
CA ALA A 516 22.26 -5.38 3.67
C ALA A 516 22.36 -4.59 2.36
N PHE A 517 21.94 -5.21 1.26
CA PHE A 517 21.93 -4.65 -0.09
C PHE A 517 20.60 -4.99 -0.80
N GLY A 518 20.01 -4.07 -1.50
CA GLY A 518 18.80 -4.29 -2.30
C GLY A 518 18.32 -2.99 -2.97
N VAL A 519 17.67 -2.99 -4.10
CA VAL A 519 17.35 -4.07 -5.04
C VAL A 519 18.01 -3.75 -6.39
N ASP A 520 18.54 -4.77 -7.01
CA ASP A 520 19.02 -4.74 -8.37
C ASP A 520 18.58 -6.04 -9.07
N THR A 521 17.76 -5.94 -10.09
CA THR A 521 17.11 -7.12 -10.71
C THR A 521 18.08 -8.07 -11.42
N ASP A 522 19.35 -7.70 -11.60
CA ASP A 522 20.37 -8.58 -12.15
C ASP A 522 21.05 -9.46 -11.07
N VAL A 523 21.12 -8.98 -9.82
CA VAL A 523 21.89 -9.66 -8.76
C VAL A 523 21.06 -9.99 -7.52
N SER A 524 19.97 -9.28 -7.26
CA SER A 524 19.04 -9.63 -6.18
C SER A 524 18.17 -10.83 -6.56
N PRO A 525 17.83 -11.71 -5.61
CA PRO A 525 16.85 -12.78 -5.88
C PRO A 525 15.48 -12.18 -6.20
N TYR A 526 14.66 -12.95 -6.93
CA TYR A 526 13.29 -12.54 -7.20
C TYR A 526 12.51 -12.36 -5.90
N ASP A 527 11.77 -11.27 -5.84
CA ASP A 527 10.84 -10.94 -4.77
C ASP A 527 9.66 -10.20 -5.41
N SER A 528 8.46 -10.44 -4.93
CA SER A 528 7.26 -9.79 -5.47
C SER A 528 7.30 -8.27 -5.30
N GLY A 529 8.02 -7.79 -4.30
CA GLY A 529 8.16 -6.37 -3.98
C GLY A 529 7.50 -5.98 -2.64
N SER A 530 7.59 -4.70 -2.30
CA SER A 530 7.10 -4.20 -1.01
C SER A 530 5.68 -3.65 -1.13
N TYR A 531 4.70 -4.54 -1.04
CA TYR A 531 3.26 -4.27 -1.02
C TYR A 531 2.54 -5.36 -0.20
N ALA A 532 1.23 -5.26 -0.03
CA ALA A 532 0.40 -6.21 0.74
C ALA A 532 0.99 -6.56 2.12
N SER A 533 1.80 -5.64 2.66
CA SER A 533 2.53 -5.81 3.93
C SER A 533 3.40 -7.09 4.00
N ALA A 534 3.86 -7.61 2.84
CA ALA A 534 4.49 -8.92 2.70
C ALA A 534 5.91 -8.99 3.27
N THR A 535 6.65 -7.88 3.30
CA THR A 535 8.11 -7.87 3.48
C THR A 535 8.56 -8.54 4.78
N THR A 536 7.98 -8.17 5.93
CA THR A 536 8.36 -8.77 7.23
C THR A 536 8.09 -10.27 7.23
N TYR A 537 6.93 -10.69 6.74
CA TYR A 537 6.50 -12.07 6.80
C TYR A 537 7.16 -12.93 5.69
N ALA A 538 7.00 -12.58 4.42
CA ALA A 538 7.49 -13.40 3.31
C ALA A 538 9.01 -13.30 3.13
N THR A 539 9.56 -12.08 3.01
CA THR A 539 11.02 -11.92 2.85
C THR A 539 11.76 -12.28 4.13
N GLY A 540 11.16 -12.04 5.32
CA GLY A 540 11.72 -12.49 6.60
C GLY A 540 11.91 -14.01 6.67
N ASN A 541 10.89 -14.80 6.24
CA ASN A 541 11.02 -16.26 6.15
C ASN A 541 12.08 -16.69 5.11
N ALA A 542 12.19 -15.99 3.97
CA ALA A 542 13.26 -16.26 3.01
C ALA A 542 14.66 -16.00 3.61
N VAL A 543 14.82 -14.96 4.42
CA VAL A 543 16.07 -14.69 5.17
C VAL A 543 16.38 -15.82 6.14
N ILE A 544 15.41 -16.27 6.94
CA ILE A 544 15.60 -17.40 7.87
C ILE A 544 16.02 -18.67 7.12
N ASN A 545 15.34 -18.97 5.99
CA ASN A 545 15.68 -20.12 5.17
C ASN A 545 17.13 -20.04 4.65
N ALA A 546 17.54 -18.87 4.17
CA ALA A 546 18.91 -18.65 3.69
C ALA A 546 19.94 -18.80 4.82
N CYS A 547 19.66 -18.24 6.00
CA CYS A 547 20.53 -18.35 7.18
C CYS A 547 20.71 -19.81 7.63
N ASN A 548 19.61 -20.54 7.76
CA ASN A 548 19.63 -21.95 8.17
C ASN A 548 20.43 -22.83 7.22
N GLU A 549 20.27 -22.61 5.92
CA GLU A 549 21.02 -23.36 4.92
C GLU A 549 22.51 -22.97 4.90
N LEU A 550 22.85 -21.68 5.04
CA LEU A 550 24.24 -21.26 5.15
C LEU A 550 24.90 -21.77 6.41
N LYS A 551 24.19 -21.77 7.56
CA LYS A 551 24.68 -22.32 8.83
C LYS A 551 25.07 -23.80 8.67
N LYS A 552 24.25 -24.61 7.98
CA LYS A 552 24.58 -26.02 7.65
C LYS A 552 25.86 -26.14 6.84
N ARG A 553 26.07 -25.25 5.86
CA ARG A 553 27.30 -25.25 5.04
C ARG A 553 28.52 -24.85 5.86
N ILE A 554 28.41 -23.88 6.74
CA ILE A 554 29.47 -23.47 7.68
C ILE A 554 29.85 -24.63 8.59
N ILE A 555 28.86 -25.30 9.21
CA ILE A 555 29.08 -26.46 10.09
C ILE A 555 29.77 -27.59 9.31
N ARG A 556 29.29 -27.92 8.12
CA ARG A 556 29.87 -28.99 7.31
C ARG A 556 31.32 -28.74 6.95
N LEU A 557 31.69 -27.54 6.52
CA LEU A 557 33.07 -27.19 6.18
C LEU A 557 33.95 -27.14 7.42
N GLY A 558 33.45 -26.57 8.53
CA GLY A 558 34.15 -26.54 9.78
C GLY A 558 34.43 -27.94 10.35
N ALA A 559 33.44 -28.86 10.28
CA ALA A 559 33.60 -30.26 10.68
C ALA A 559 34.66 -30.97 9.83
N GLU A 560 34.69 -30.76 8.50
CA GLU A 560 35.73 -31.26 7.61
C GLU A 560 37.12 -30.77 8.05
N MET A 561 37.26 -29.49 8.37
CA MET A 561 38.52 -28.90 8.87
C MET A 561 38.96 -29.46 10.22
N LEU A 562 38.02 -29.83 11.08
CA LEU A 562 38.26 -30.47 12.39
C LEU A 562 38.47 -31.99 12.30
N GLY A 563 38.20 -32.60 11.14
CA GLY A 563 38.27 -34.05 10.94
C GLY A 563 37.23 -34.82 11.76
N VAL A 564 36.00 -34.31 11.82
CA VAL A 564 34.85 -34.89 12.51
C VAL A 564 33.62 -34.95 11.57
N SER A 565 32.58 -35.68 11.95
CA SER A 565 31.33 -35.66 11.17
C SER A 565 30.56 -34.36 11.43
N PRO A 566 29.76 -33.88 10.44
CA PRO A 566 28.96 -32.66 10.63
C PRO A 566 27.96 -32.74 11.80
N GLU A 567 27.47 -33.97 12.12
CA GLU A 567 26.56 -34.22 13.23
C GLU A 567 27.20 -34.09 14.62
N GLU A 568 28.54 -34.15 14.69
CA GLU A 568 29.32 -33.97 15.91
C GLU A 568 29.75 -32.52 16.13
N ALA A 569 29.55 -31.66 15.13
CA ALA A 569 29.97 -30.26 15.16
C ALA A 569 28.78 -29.30 15.35
N ASP A 570 29.03 -28.20 16.03
CA ASP A 570 28.05 -27.10 16.17
C ASP A 570 28.71 -25.74 15.90
N PHE A 571 27.88 -24.69 15.79
CA PHE A 571 28.33 -23.34 15.45
C PHE A 571 27.72 -22.31 16.41
N ASP A 572 28.57 -21.45 17.00
CA ASP A 572 28.18 -20.43 17.99
C ASP A 572 28.24 -18.97 17.46
N GLY A 573 28.22 -18.80 16.13
CA GLY A 573 28.35 -17.50 15.50
C GLY A 573 29.78 -16.99 15.28
N LYS A 574 30.77 -17.58 15.96
CA LYS A 574 32.19 -17.19 15.90
C LYS A 574 33.10 -18.31 15.47
N LYS A 575 32.75 -19.54 15.75
CA LYS A 575 33.53 -20.72 15.47
C LYS A 575 32.66 -21.95 15.27
N VAL A 576 33.19 -22.93 14.53
CA VAL A 576 32.66 -24.28 14.51
C VAL A 576 33.47 -25.10 15.50
N TYR A 577 32.81 -25.88 16.33
CA TYR A 577 33.44 -26.67 17.38
C TYR A 577 32.87 -28.09 17.51
N ALA A 578 33.68 -29.01 17.98
CA ALA A 578 33.29 -30.38 18.30
C ALA A 578 34.12 -30.86 19.51
N GLY A 579 33.49 -30.91 20.69
CA GLY A 579 34.20 -31.16 21.95
C GLY A 579 35.24 -30.07 22.23
N GLU A 580 36.53 -30.48 22.34
CA GLU A 580 37.65 -29.53 22.56
C GLU A 580 38.26 -28.98 21.26
N LYS A 581 37.84 -29.50 20.10
CA LYS A 581 38.33 -29.01 18.80
C LYS A 581 37.49 -27.82 18.36
N GLU A 582 38.15 -26.80 17.82
CA GLU A 582 37.49 -25.63 17.27
C GLU A 582 38.23 -25.05 16.07
N VAL A 583 37.48 -24.38 15.17
CA VAL A 583 38.01 -23.61 14.04
C VAL A 583 37.25 -22.30 13.95
N SER A 584 37.95 -21.19 13.75
CA SER A 584 37.31 -19.87 13.70
C SER A 584 36.40 -19.74 12.44
N LEU A 585 35.34 -18.94 12.57
CA LEU A 585 34.50 -18.62 11.42
C LEU A 585 35.28 -17.96 10.29
N GLN A 586 36.33 -17.16 10.63
CA GLN A 586 37.20 -16.53 9.64
C GLN A 586 37.99 -17.56 8.84
N ASP A 587 38.54 -18.60 9.51
CA ASP A 587 39.26 -19.69 8.81
C ASP A 587 38.31 -20.49 7.93
N VAL A 588 37.08 -20.77 8.40
CA VAL A 588 36.03 -21.44 7.60
C VAL A 588 35.66 -20.59 6.40
N ALA A 589 35.46 -19.28 6.59
CA ALA A 589 35.13 -18.34 5.54
C ALA A 589 36.21 -18.25 4.47
N TYR A 590 37.48 -18.12 4.92
CA TYR A 590 38.64 -18.07 4.02
C TYR A 590 38.81 -19.39 3.24
N LYS A 591 38.67 -20.54 3.90
CA LYS A 591 38.71 -21.86 3.27
C LYS A 591 37.63 -22.05 2.25
N GLY A 592 36.39 -21.64 2.58
CA GLY A 592 35.22 -21.75 1.70
C GLY A 592 35.26 -20.82 0.50
N THR A 593 35.82 -19.60 0.66
CA THR A 593 35.88 -18.59 -0.40
C THR A 593 37.09 -18.77 -1.30
N CYS A 594 38.28 -18.98 -0.71
CA CYS A 594 39.55 -18.92 -1.44
C CYS A 594 40.16 -20.29 -1.74
N GLY A 595 39.71 -21.34 -1.12
CA GLY A 595 40.45 -22.64 -1.16
C GLY A 595 39.61 -23.85 -1.55
N ASN A 596 38.34 -23.73 -1.84
CA ASN A 596 37.55 -24.93 -1.97
C ASN A 596 36.29 -24.86 -2.80
N THR A 597 35.74 -26.04 -2.98
CA THR A 597 34.58 -26.43 -3.74
C THR A 597 33.23 -26.11 -3.07
N LEU A 598 33.22 -25.67 -1.82
CA LEU A 598 31.98 -25.41 -1.09
C LEU A 598 31.61 -23.91 -1.17
N GLU A 599 30.56 -23.63 -1.87
CA GLU A 599 30.07 -22.27 -2.03
C GLU A 599 29.46 -21.73 -0.73
N MET A 600 30.01 -20.64 -0.20
CA MET A 600 29.54 -19.95 1.02
C MET A 600 28.50 -18.88 0.69
N GLN A 601 27.62 -19.18 -0.26
CA GLN A 601 26.52 -18.34 -0.66
C GLN A 601 25.25 -19.17 -0.83
N VAL A 602 24.12 -18.69 -0.30
CA VAL A 602 22.82 -19.34 -0.38
C VAL A 602 21.78 -18.34 -0.88
N THR A 603 21.00 -18.75 -1.87
CA THR A 603 19.77 -18.06 -2.26
C THR A 603 18.58 -18.91 -1.82
N ALA A 604 17.66 -18.29 -1.10
CA ALA A 604 16.42 -18.91 -0.66
C ALA A 604 15.22 -18.03 -0.99
N SER A 605 14.08 -18.66 -1.12
CA SER A 605 12.79 -18.00 -1.28
C SER A 605 11.76 -18.57 -0.31
N TYR A 606 10.70 -17.84 -0.13
CA TYR A 606 9.53 -18.27 0.61
C TYR A 606 8.28 -17.81 -0.11
N SER A 607 7.39 -18.75 -0.45
CA SER A 607 6.07 -18.49 -0.98
C SER A 607 5.04 -18.79 0.09
N SER A 608 4.26 -17.79 0.44
CA SER A 608 3.26 -17.95 1.50
C SER A 608 2.05 -18.72 1.00
N GLN A 609 1.62 -19.72 1.78
CA GLN A 609 0.39 -20.48 1.54
C GLN A 609 -0.80 -19.91 2.31
N ILE A 610 -0.53 -19.06 3.29
CA ILE A 610 -1.51 -18.42 4.16
C ILE A 610 -1.16 -16.95 4.31
N SER A 611 -2.14 -16.16 4.76
CA SER A 611 -1.97 -14.73 5.05
C SER A 611 -2.43 -14.46 6.49
N PRO A 612 -1.58 -14.74 7.51
CA PRO A 612 -1.97 -14.58 8.90
C PRO A 612 -2.29 -13.11 9.19
N PRO A 613 -3.48 -12.82 9.74
CA PRO A 613 -3.91 -11.45 9.94
C PRO A 613 -3.23 -10.80 11.16
N PRO A 614 -2.66 -9.61 11.00
CA PRO A 614 -2.43 -8.70 12.11
C PRO A 614 -3.75 -8.05 12.52
N TYR A 615 -3.86 -7.62 13.78
CA TYR A 615 -5.05 -7.00 14.33
C TYR A 615 -4.74 -5.67 15.02
N MET A 616 -5.74 -4.78 15.11
CA MET A 616 -5.60 -3.51 15.78
C MET A 616 -6.94 -3.06 16.37
N VAL A 617 -6.88 -2.46 17.54
CA VAL A 617 -7.95 -1.64 18.08
C VAL A 617 -7.49 -0.19 18.13
N GLY A 618 -8.25 0.70 17.51
CA GLY A 618 -8.06 2.14 17.56
C GLY A 618 -9.15 2.79 18.42
N ALA A 619 -8.77 3.74 19.26
CA ALA A 619 -9.71 4.55 20.04
C ALA A 619 -9.38 6.03 19.95
N ALA A 620 -10.38 6.87 19.70
CA ALA A 620 -10.24 8.30 19.51
C ALA A 620 -10.98 9.09 20.59
N GLU A 621 -10.42 10.21 21.03
CA GLU A 621 -11.12 11.27 21.77
C GLU A 621 -11.11 12.55 20.95
N VAL A 622 -12.28 13.07 20.64
CA VAL A 622 -12.44 14.36 19.93
C VAL A 622 -13.12 15.40 20.82
N GLU A 623 -12.78 16.67 20.65
CA GLU A 623 -13.49 17.80 21.21
C GLU A 623 -14.25 18.50 20.08
N ILE A 624 -15.54 18.75 20.30
CA ILE A 624 -16.39 19.45 19.34
C ILE A 624 -16.90 20.74 19.98
N ASP A 625 -16.68 21.84 19.28
CA ASP A 625 -17.35 23.12 19.54
C ASP A 625 -18.73 23.10 18.86
N LYS A 626 -19.80 23.09 19.66
CA LYS A 626 -21.16 22.96 19.14
C LYS A 626 -21.66 24.17 18.38
N GLU A 627 -21.07 25.35 18.59
CA GLU A 627 -21.44 26.56 17.88
C GLU A 627 -20.86 26.60 16.46
N THR A 628 -19.60 26.19 16.31
CA THR A 628 -18.88 26.27 15.03
C THR A 628 -18.83 24.93 14.29
N GLY A 629 -19.09 23.83 14.97
CA GLY A 629 -18.86 22.47 14.45
C GLY A 629 -17.39 22.07 14.37
N ASN A 630 -16.45 22.88 14.90
CA ASN A 630 -15.04 22.56 14.87
C ASN A 630 -14.74 21.27 15.60
N ILE A 631 -13.82 20.48 15.04
CA ILE A 631 -13.43 19.17 15.54
C ILE A 631 -11.93 19.21 15.83
N ASP A 632 -11.56 19.03 17.07
CA ASP A 632 -10.17 18.89 17.51
C ASP A 632 -9.95 17.44 17.95
N LEU A 633 -9.03 16.72 17.30
CA LEU A 633 -8.60 15.40 17.77
C LEU A 633 -7.66 15.59 18.97
N ILE A 634 -8.10 15.14 20.14
CA ILE A 634 -7.38 15.31 21.40
C ILE A 634 -6.37 14.19 21.62
N ASP A 635 -6.82 12.94 21.44
CA ASP A 635 -6.05 11.76 21.73
C ASP A 635 -6.44 10.61 20.80
N TYR A 636 -5.46 9.84 20.36
CA TYR A 636 -5.66 8.63 19.61
C TYR A 636 -4.79 7.50 20.16
N VAL A 637 -5.43 6.40 20.51
CA VAL A 637 -4.80 5.19 21.02
C VAL A 637 -4.83 4.12 19.92
N ALA A 638 -3.68 3.50 19.67
CA ALA A 638 -3.53 2.38 18.76
C ALA A 638 -2.88 1.20 19.49
N VAL A 639 -3.63 0.13 19.69
CA VAL A 639 -3.09 -1.12 20.25
C VAL A 639 -3.06 -2.17 19.18
N VAL A 640 -1.87 -2.70 18.89
CA VAL A 640 -1.59 -3.48 17.68
C VAL A 640 -1.08 -4.87 18.05
N ASP A 641 -1.65 -5.90 17.42
CA ASP A 641 -1.10 -7.25 17.35
C ASP A 641 -0.46 -7.47 15.97
N CYS A 642 0.84 -7.30 15.89
CA CYS A 642 1.66 -7.66 14.73
C CYS A 642 2.53 -8.92 14.99
N GLY A 643 2.08 -9.80 15.88
CA GLY A 643 2.92 -10.87 16.40
C GLY A 643 4.10 -10.31 17.19
N THR A 644 5.28 -10.85 17.01
CA THR A 644 6.51 -10.31 17.59
C THR A 644 6.96 -9.07 16.83
N PRO A 645 6.99 -7.87 17.41
CA PRO A 645 7.55 -6.69 16.75
C PRO A 645 9.07 -6.83 16.66
N ILE A 646 9.59 -7.05 15.44
CA ILE A 646 11.05 -7.29 15.24
C ILE A 646 11.89 -6.12 15.73
N ASN A 647 11.41 -4.89 15.45
CA ASN A 647 11.99 -3.65 15.96
C ASN A 647 10.83 -2.77 16.50
N PRO A 648 10.61 -2.74 17.81
CA PRO A 648 9.46 -2.04 18.40
C PRO A 648 9.40 -0.56 18.05
N ASN A 649 10.52 0.15 17.98
CA ASN A 649 10.54 1.56 17.60
C ASN A 649 10.12 1.79 16.14
N LEU A 650 10.61 0.96 15.21
CA LEU A 650 10.21 1.07 13.81
C LEU A 650 8.75 0.67 13.62
N ALA A 651 8.26 -0.33 14.34
CA ALA A 651 6.85 -0.71 14.34
C ALA A 651 5.96 0.42 14.87
N ARG A 652 6.37 1.09 15.97
CA ARG A 652 5.67 2.26 16.51
C ARG A 652 5.59 3.40 15.50
N VAL A 653 6.69 3.74 14.86
CA VAL A 653 6.75 4.81 13.84
C VAL A 653 5.85 4.47 12.63
N GLN A 654 5.78 3.18 12.23
CA GLN A 654 4.85 2.75 11.18
C GLN A 654 3.38 2.93 11.60
N THR A 655 3.07 2.64 12.86
CA THR A 655 1.72 2.81 13.41
C THR A 655 1.34 4.29 13.46
N GLU A 656 2.18 5.13 14.06
CA GLU A 656 1.95 6.58 14.13
C GLU A 656 1.73 7.20 12.74
N GLY A 657 2.57 6.80 11.77
CA GLY A 657 2.47 7.30 10.40
C GLY A 657 1.20 6.85 9.66
N GLY A 658 0.71 5.63 9.90
CA GLY A 658 -0.54 5.15 9.30
C GLY A 658 -1.78 5.76 9.97
N VAL A 659 -1.76 5.88 11.29
CA VAL A 659 -2.82 6.58 12.04
C VAL A 659 -2.95 8.03 11.57
N ALA A 660 -1.84 8.75 11.37
CA ALA A 660 -1.87 10.13 10.88
C ALA A 660 -2.50 10.22 9.47
N GLN A 661 -2.23 9.27 8.58
CA GLN A 661 -2.90 9.21 7.27
C GLN A 661 -4.40 8.94 7.41
N GLY A 662 -4.81 8.00 8.28
CA GLY A 662 -6.22 7.73 8.54
C GLY A 662 -6.96 8.92 9.18
N ILE A 663 -6.30 9.71 10.03
CA ILE A 663 -6.83 10.97 10.56
C ILE A 663 -7.07 11.98 9.43
N GLY A 664 -6.13 12.08 8.49
CA GLY A 664 -6.29 12.92 7.31
C GLY A 664 -7.50 12.54 6.47
N MET A 665 -7.65 11.25 6.16
CA MET A 665 -8.80 10.71 5.45
C MET A 665 -10.12 10.98 6.20
N ALA A 666 -10.12 10.87 7.54
CA ALA A 666 -11.32 11.09 8.34
C ALA A 666 -11.78 12.54 8.35
N LEU A 667 -10.86 13.51 8.43
CA LEU A 667 -11.18 14.89 8.81
C LEU A 667 -10.96 15.93 7.71
N MET A 668 -10.09 15.71 6.71
CA MET A 668 -9.67 16.80 5.83
C MET A 668 -9.33 16.45 4.38
N GLU A 669 -8.88 15.23 4.10
CA GLU A 669 -8.40 14.87 2.76
C GLU A 669 -9.57 14.58 1.82
N ASN A 670 -9.53 15.18 0.63
CA ASN A 670 -10.58 15.05 -0.37
C ASN A 670 -10.05 15.48 -1.74
N VAL A 671 -10.25 14.65 -2.75
CA VAL A 671 -10.00 14.98 -4.16
C VAL A 671 -11.34 15.30 -4.84
N GLN A 672 -11.46 16.50 -5.38
CA GLN A 672 -12.66 16.97 -6.07
C GLN A 672 -12.35 17.30 -7.52
N TYR A 673 -13.31 17.04 -8.38
CA TYR A 673 -13.23 17.37 -9.81
C TYR A 673 -14.21 18.49 -10.18
N SER A 674 -13.78 19.37 -11.09
CA SER A 674 -14.67 20.33 -11.72
C SER A 674 -15.61 19.62 -12.70
N LYS A 675 -16.59 20.34 -13.25
CA LYS A 675 -17.48 19.83 -14.31
C LYS A 675 -16.75 19.45 -15.61
N GLU A 676 -15.52 19.95 -15.77
CA GLU A 676 -14.62 19.61 -16.88
C GLU A 676 -13.64 18.47 -16.54
N GLY A 677 -13.77 17.84 -15.37
CA GLY A 677 -12.90 16.75 -14.91
C GLY A 677 -11.53 17.19 -14.40
N LYS A 678 -11.33 18.48 -14.11
CA LYS A 678 -10.07 18.99 -13.55
C LYS A 678 -10.04 18.83 -12.03
N ILE A 679 -8.93 18.31 -11.51
CA ILE A 679 -8.69 18.29 -10.07
C ILE A 679 -8.61 19.71 -9.52
N ARG A 680 -9.34 19.99 -8.44
CA ARG A 680 -9.33 21.27 -7.73
C ARG A 680 -8.16 21.37 -6.77
N GLU A 681 -7.89 20.28 -6.05
CA GLU A 681 -6.83 20.17 -5.03
C GLU A 681 -5.50 19.73 -5.69
N ASN A 682 -4.88 20.63 -6.46
CA ASN A 682 -3.69 20.36 -7.27
C ASN A 682 -2.37 20.87 -6.66
N SER A 683 -2.42 21.33 -5.42
CA SER A 683 -1.25 21.74 -4.63
C SER A 683 -1.57 21.63 -3.13
N PHE A 684 -0.56 21.66 -2.26
CA PHE A 684 -0.75 21.72 -0.80
C PHE A 684 -1.39 23.01 -0.28
N MET A 685 -1.67 23.98 -1.16
CA MET A 685 -2.52 25.13 -0.82
C MET A 685 -4.00 24.73 -0.74
N GLN A 686 -4.43 23.77 -1.57
CA GLN A 686 -5.81 23.28 -1.64
C GLN A 686 -5.96 21.91 -1.00
N TYR A 687 -5.09 20.95 -1.33
CA TYR A 687 -5.09 19.63 -0.72
C TYR A 687 -4.45 19.69 0.66
N LYS A 688 -5.25 19.39 1.69
CA LYS A 688 -4.82 19.46 3.08
C LYS A 688 -4.47 18.08 3.61
N ILE A 689 -3.24 17.93 4.08
CA ILE A 689 -2.79 16.80 4.88
C ILE A 689 -2.64 17.24 6.34
N PRO A 690 -2.82 16.35 7.33
CA PRO A 690 -2.68 16.70 8.73
C PRO A 690 -1.30 17.25 9.06
N SER A 691 -1.26 18.34 9.78
CA SER A 691 -0.05 18.86 10.43
C SER A 691 0.10 18.25 11.84
N ARG A 692 1.19 18.60 12.54
CA ARG A 692 1.39 18.16 13.94
C ARG A 692 0.29 18.69 14.88
N GLU A 693 -0.33 19.81 14.54
CA GLU A 693 -1.42 20.41 15.34
C GLU A 693 -2.76 19.67 15.16
N ASP A 694 -2.96 19.02 14.01
CA ASP A 694 -4.22 18.35 13.65
C ASP A 694 -4.32 16.92 14.17
N ILE A 695 -3.20 16.25 14.47
CA ILE A 695 -3.18 14.81 14.80
C ILE A 695 -3.34 14.49 16.28
N GLY A 696 -3.48 15.49 17.14
CA GLY A 696 -3.57 15.31 18.58
C GLY A 696 -2.37 14.55 19.18
N ASN A 697 -2.63 13.72 20.17
CA ASN A 697 -1.65 12.85 20.80
C ASN A 697 -1.87 11.40 20.31
N ILE A 698 -0.90 10.83 19.61
CA ILE A 698 -0.97 9.42 19.17
C ILE A 698 -0.15 8.56 20.10
N ARG A 699 -0.79 7.58 20.74
CA ARG A 699 -0.18 6.63 21.66
C ARG A 699 -0.31 5.22 21.12
N VAL A 700 0.83 4.51 21.06
CA VAL A 700 0.93 3.18 20.44
C VAL A 700 1.43 2.17 21.45
N GLU A 701 0.74 1.04 21.57
CA GLU A 701 1.20 -0.13 22.31
C GLU A 701 1.01 -1.42 21.50
N PHE A 702 1.74 -2.47 21.89
CA PHE A 702 1.70 -3.76 21.23
C PHE A 702 1.24 -4.84 22.22
N GLU A 703 0.21 -5.58 21.80
CA GLU A 703 -0.23 -6.81 22.46
C GLU A 703 0.22 -7.98 21.57
N SER A 704 1.36 -8.57 21.90
CA SER A 704 1.98 -9.56 21.04
C SER A 704 1.32 -10.94 21.14
N SER A 705 0.89 -11.48 20.00
CA SER A 705 0.68 -12.91 19.76
C SER A 705 2.00 -13.55 19.27
N TYR A 706 1.98 -14.83 18.99
CA TYR A 706 3.11 -15.54 18.36
C TYR A 706 2.60 -16.31 17.14
N GLU A 707 2.90 -15.79 15.95
CA GLU A 707 2.51 -16.45 14.69
C GLU A 707 3.54 -17.54 14.33
N LYS A 708 3.13 -18.80 14.42
CA LYS A 708 4.03 -19.94 14.20
C LYS A 708 4.61 -20.02 12.78
N SER A 709 3.87 -19.53 11.79
CA SER A 709 4.31 -19.48 10.40
C SER A 709 5.17 -18.26 10.09
N GLY A 710 5.22 -17.27 11.00
CA GLY A 710 5.95 -16.01 10.82
C GLY A 710 7.39 -16.07 11.33
N PRO A 711 8.27 -15.25 10.74
CA PRO A 711 9.68 -15.18 11.16
C PRO A 711 9.75 -14.66 12.60
N PHE A 712 10.30 -15.45 13.52
CA PHE A 712 10.35 -15.16 14.97
C PHE A 712 8.98 -14.85 15.58
N GLY A 713 7.88 -15.36 15.00
CA GLY A 713 6.52 -15.12 15.47
C GLY A 713 5.90 -13.80 14.98
N ALA A 714 6.53 -13.10 14.04
CA ALA A 714 6.03 -11.84 13.52
C ALA A 714 4.93 -12.01 12.48
N LYS A 715 3.99 -11.08 12.47
CA LYS A 715 3.04 -10.79 11.40
C LYS A 715 3.38 -9.45 10.74
N SER A 716 2.55 -8.97 9.84
CA SER A 716 2.72 -7.65 9.24
C SER A 716 2.19 -6.51 10.11
N ILE A 717 2.49 -5.25 9.71
CA ILE A 717 1.94 -4.05 10.35
C ILE A 717 1.65 -2.94 9.33
N GLY A 718 2.19 -3.08 8.11
CA GLY A 718 2.33 -1.98 7.16
C GLY A 718 1.03 -1.26 6.80
N GLU A 719 -0.08 -1.97 6.59
CA GLU A 719 -1.34 -1.42 6.09
C GLU A 719 -2.43 -1.30 7.16
N LEU A 720 -2.49 -2.26 8.08
CA LEU A 720 -3.47 -2.31 9.17
C LEU A 720 -3.71 -0.96 9.87
N VAL A 721 -2.65 -0.21 10.08
CA VAL A 721 -2.60 0.96 10.98
C VAL A 721 -3.32 2.21 10.44
N ILE A 722 -3.82 2.19 9.20
CA ILE A 722 -4.63 3.26 8.62
C ILE A 722 -6.15 2.98 8.76
N ASP A 723 -6.55 1.76 9.10
CA ASP A 723 -7.92 1.31 8.92
C ASP A 723 -8.88 1.73 10.06
N THR A 724 -8.38 1.91 11.29
CA THR A 724 -9.22 2.23 12.46
C THR A 724 -9.55 3.72 12.66
N PRO A 725 -8.75 4.72 12.19
CA PRO A 725 -9.04 6.11 12.50
C PRO A 725 -10.40 6.60 12.02
N CYS A 726 -10.78 6.30 10.78
CA CYS A 726 -12.04 6.78 10.22
C CYS A 726 -13.27 6.37 11.05
N PRO A 727 -13.51 5.08 11.35
CA PRO A 727 -14.68 4.67 12.13
C PRO A 727 -14.59 5.07 13.60
N ALA A 728 -13.40 5.06 14.22
CA ALA A 728 -13.23 5.48 15.62
C ALA A 728 -13.52 6.98 15.80
N ILE A 729 -13.02 7.84 14.89
CA ILE A 729 -13.29 9.27 14.91
C ILE A 729 -14.76 9.55 14.60
N ALA A 730 -15.37 8.88 13.63
CA ALA A 730 -16.78 9.04 13.29
C ALA A 730 -17.71 8.74 14.48
N ASP A 731 -17.39 7.69 15.26
CA ASP A 731 -18.15 7.34 16.47
C ASP A 731 -17.91 8.35 17.61
N ALA A 732 -16.66 8.79 17.82
CA ALA A 732 -16.34 9.83 18.81
C ALA A 732 -17.06 11.15 18.50
N VAL A 733 -17.13 11.54 17.23
CA VAL A 733 -17.88 12.72 16.75
C VAL A 733 -19.38 12.56 17.02
N TYR A 734 -19.95 11.39 16.75
CA TYR A 734 -21.35 11.12 17.06
C TYR A 734 -21.63 11.22 18.56
N ASN A 735 -20.79 10.63 19.39
CA ASN A 735 -20.91 10.65 20.83
C ASN A 735 -20.83 12.08 21.41
N ALA A 736 -19.99 12.95 20.82
CA ALA A 736 -19.86 14.33 21.24
C ALA A 736 -20.99 15.24 20.74
N SER A 737 -21.45 15.07 19.50
CA SER A 737 -22.37 16.01 18.81
C SER A 737 -23.80 15.45 18.64
N GLY A 738 -23.92 14.13 18.68
CA GLY A 738 -25.11 13.40 18.25
C GLY A 738 -25.31 13.39 16.72
N VAL A 739 -24.39 13.97 15.91
CA VAL A 739 -24.49 14.01 14.45
C VAL A 739 -23.82 12.79 13.86
N ARG A 740 -24.57 11.98 13.11
CA ARG A 740 -24.03 10.84 12.37
C ARG A 740 -23.56 11.30 10.98
N VAL A 741 -22.27 11.14 10.70
CA VAL A 741 -21.68 11.43 9.40
C VAL A 741 -21.26 10.12 8.73
N ARG A 742 -21.81 9.86 7.54
CA ARG A 742 -21.54 8.65 6.75
C ARG A 742 -20.75 8.94 5.47
N GLU A 743 -20.41 10.20 5.24
CA GLU A 743 -19.59 10.64 4.12
C GLU A 743 -18.33 11.35 4.63
N LEU A 744 -17.14 10.78 4.33
CA LEU A 744 -15.85 11.39 4.63
C LEU A 744 -15.49 12.50 3.61
N PRO A 745 -14.67 13.47 3.99
CA PRO A 745 -14.20 13.76 5.34
C PRO A 745 -15.31 14.36 6.23
N ILE A 746 -15.16 14.19 7.54
CA ILE A 746 -16.05 14.78 8.56
C ILE A 746 -15.65 16.25 8.73
N THR A 747 -16.39 17.16 8.11
CA THR A 747 -16.06 18.59 8.14
C THR A 747 -16.84 19.33 9.22
N SER A 748 -16.30 20.47 9.69
CA SER A 748 -16.99 21.35 10.64
C SER A 748 -18.37 21.78 10.13
N GLU A 749 -18.51 22.02 8.81
CA GLU A 749 -19.81 22.34 8.19
C GLU A 749 -20.84 21.23 8.38
N LYS A 750 -20.46 19.96 8.10
CA LYS A 750 -21.36 18.81 8.28
C LYS A 750 -21.84 18.69 9.73
N ILE A 751 -20.98 18.97 10.70
CA ILE A 751 -21.32 18.92 12.13
C ILE A 751 -22.21 20.09 12.52
N ALA A 752 -21.83 21.34 12.20
CA ALA A 752 -22.63 22.52 12.51
C ALA A 752 -24.05 22.43 11.94
N MET A 753 -24.16 22.06 10.64
CA MET A 753 -25.45 21.90 9.97
C MET A 753 -26.27 20.74 10.56
N GLY A 754 -25.59 19.62 10.94
CA GLY A 754 -26.26 18.50 11.59
C GLY A 754 -26.80 18.85 12.97
N ILE A 755 -26.07 19.60 13.78
CA ILE A 755 -26.53 20.10 15.09
C ILE A 755 -27.74 21.03 14.89
N LEU A 756 -27.63 22.03 14.00
CA LEU A 756 -28.69 22.97 13.71
C LEU A 756 -29.98 22.26 13.25
N LYS A 757 -29.87 21.27 12.37
CA LYS A 757 -31.03 20.48 11.93
C LYS A 757 -31.74 19.81 13.09
N LYS A 758 -30.99 19.19 14.00
CA LYS A 758 -31.57 18.53 15.22
C LYS A 758 -32.21 19.50 16.18
N GLU A 759 -31.71 20.72 16.28
CA GLU A 759 -32.31 21.77 17.11
C GLU A 759 -33.65 22.25 16.53
N LEU A 760 -33.75 22.32 15.21
CA LEU A 760 -34.97 22.70 14.49
C LEU A 760 -36.05 21.59 14.52
N GLU A 761 -35.66 20.33 14.67
CA GLU A 761 -36.55 19.16 14.76
C GLU A 761 -37.11 18.92 16.19
N LYS A 762 -36.53 19.55 17.22
CA LYS A 762 -37.02 19.55 18.63
C LYS A 762 -38.07 20.63 18.86
#